data_49319e621158fd1718a33caec202265b
#
_entry.id   49319e621158fd1718a33caec202265b
#
_cell.length_a   1.000
_cell.length_b   1.000
_cell.length_c   1.000
_cell.angle_alpha   90.00
_cell.angle_beta   90.00
_cell.angle_gamma   90.00
#
_symmetry.space_group_name_H-M   'P 1'
#
loop_
_entity.id
_entity.type
_entity.pdbx_description
1 polymer ?
#
loop_
_entity_poly.entity_id
_entity_poly.type
_entity_poly.pdbx_seq_one_letter_code
_entity_poly.pdbx_strand_id
1 'polypeptide(L)'
;MNSWRTNHWRPALPFARLGIVLTFALLAVAACIFGVQAEGDDEIIQVGLIPDVAGIQDDGFNEMAYQGLLRGQTDYQVIGQVYTPTLPEEYSIKLQQCITEHNDLCIGVGFQMAEAVEAAALANPGVYFAIVDYTYESYPANLRGTYFAVEEAGYLGGVLAAHMTGSQKLGAVGGMQISPVDNFIYGYRQGALCTDPTIQTLISYTNDFTNPLLGEQHARQQLDQGADVILAVAGPTGTGVVMTTTHDQKWAIGVDVDYYYSVFEGGTAPNAQYLLTSVMKRVDNAVYEAIKDLVYYSFTSGTKVYNLENDGVGLAPFHEADPAVSQSVKDELDTVKQDIISGNIDPLSPCPGQTQVGLVSDVAGFNDLSFNWMAYQGLWRAQNELGAFIRTYESTSPDDYPILLATCVADDNELCIGVGFQLMDAIHEAAGDYPSTKFGIIDVTFDPPIANLRGTYFAVDEASYLGGVLAASMPGVDKLGAIGGMQIPPVDLFIDGYRQGAQCVNPDIPIVVTYTDTFTDPALGFGAAQTQIAWGADVILPVAGYTSVGAVNAAIEEQVWTMGVDADFYYSMFGGASVPGTEYLLTSVVKRVDNAVYDTIADTKASNFSGGTKVYNLTNQGVGLAPYHDADSAVPYPLRHYLGLLEKDIIAGNITPSSPCRYYIFTPLILR
;
A
#
# COMPACT_ATOMS: atom_id res chain seq x y z
N MET A 1 36.70 -29.60 43.30
CA MET A 1 37.59 -30.71 43.63
C MET A 1 38.65 -30.79 42.52
N ASN A 2 39.83 -30.38 42.89
CA ASN A 2 41.15 -30.87 42.52
C ASN A 2 41.47 -30.93 41.01
N SER A 3 42.33 -30.04 40.51
CA SER A 3 43.75 -29.74 40.80
C SER A 3 44.74 -30.61 40.01
N TRP A 4 45.68 -29.91 39.49
CA TRP A 4 47.13 -29.96 39.48
C TRP A 4 47.78 -30.22 38.08
N ARG A 5 48.52 -29.26 37.61
CA ARG A 5 49.93 -28.83 37.70
C ARG A 5 50.81 -29.37 36.56
N THR A 6 51.37 -28.47 35.80
CA THR A 6 52.81 -28.06 35.63
C THR A 6 53.84 -29.11 35.28
N ASN A 7 54.66 -28.88 34.22
CA ASN A 7 56.09 -28.51 34.36
C ASN A 7 56.79 -28.42 33.00
N HIS A 8 57.46 -27.30 32.83
CA HIS A 8 58.76 -27.03 32.29
C HIS A 8 59.64 -28.19 31.77
N TRP A 9 60.36 -27.91 30.63
CA TRP A 9 61.84 -27.96 30.59
C TRP A 9 62.32 -27.42 29.22
N ARG A 10 63.15 -26.37 29.24
CA ARG A 10 64.29 -26.11 28.28
C ARG A 10 65.54 -26.81 28.87
N PRO A 11 66.67 -27.05 28.15
CA PRO A 11 67.38 -26.15 27.25
C PRO A 11 68.26 -26.83 26.15
N ALA A 12 69.06 -25.98 25.52
CA ALA A 12 70.44 -26.13 24.99
C ALA A 12 70.64 -26.31 23.47
N LEU A 13 71.21 -25.26 22.92
CA LEU A 13 72.07 -25.26 21.72
C LEU A 13 73.32 -26.14 21.90
N PRO A 14 74.04 -26.64 20.82
CA PRO A 14 75.08 -25.79 20.26
C PRO A 14 75.42 -25.95 18.75
N PHE A 15 75.95 -24.84 18.18
CA PHE A 15 77.00 -24.73 17.14
C PHE A 15 77.25 -25.86 16.12
N ALA A 16 77.09 -25.53 14.82
CA ALA A 16 78.14 -25.70 13.78
C ALA A 16 77.74 -25.04 12.45
N ARG A 17 78.49 -24.00 12.11
CA ARG A 17 79.27 -23.73 10.89
C ARG A 17 78.49 -23.29 9.66
N LEU A 18 78.52 -21.95 9.34
CA LEU A 18 79.54 -21.34 8.46
C LEU A 18 79.82 -22.15 7.20
N GLY A 19 79.12 -21.86 6.11
CA GLY A 19 79.41 -22.41 4.80
C GLY A 19 78.44 -22.14 3.66
N ILE A 20 77.38 -21.38 3.80
CA ILE A 20 76.41 -21.10 2.70
C ILE A 20 76.05 -19.60 2.71
N VAL A 21 77.05 -18.72 2.57
CA VAL A 21 76.76 -17.25 2.47
C VAL A 21 77.25 -16.66 1.15
N LEU A 22 77.88 -17.45 0.26
CA LEU A 22 78.42 -16.91 -1.00
C LEU A 22 77.70 -17.31 -2.28
N THR A 23 76.60 -18.13 -2.22
CA THR A 23 75.81 -18.52 -3.40
C THR A 23 74.44 -17.80 -3.49
N PHE A 24 74.01 -17.14 -2.44
CA PHE A 24 72.78 -16.34 -2.48
C PHE A 24 72.98 -14.86 -2.84
N ALA A 25 74.19 -14.37 -2.80
CA ALA A 25 74.50 -12.98 -3.17
C ALA A 25 74.66 -12.77 -4.69
N LEU A 26 74.77 -13.79 -5.49
CA LEU A 26 74.90 -13.70 -6.96
C LEU A 26 73.50 -13.95 -7.66
N LEU A 27 72.53 -14.51 -6.98
CA LEU A 27 71.19 -14.66 -7.48
C LEU A 27 70.28 -13.42 -7.14
N ALA A 28 70.66 -12.63 -6.15
CA ALA A 28 69.94 -11.39 -5.81
C ALA A 28 70.33 -10.19 -6.68
N VAL A 29 71.51 -10.22 -7.36
CA VAL A 29 71.93 -9.16 -8.29
C VAL A 29 71.46 -9.41 -9.72
N ALA A 30 71.15 -10.66 -10.10
CA ALA A 30 70.52 -10.97 -11.41
C ALA A 30 69.03 -10.71 -11.45
N ALA A 31 68.33 -10.62 -10.31
CA ALA A 31 66.92 -10.28 -10.23
C ALA A 31 66.64 -8.76 -10.26
N CYS A 32 67.66 -7.92 -10.15
CA CYS A 32 67.49 -6.46 -10.24
C CYS A 32 67.80 -5.87 -11.63
N ILE A 33 68.05 -6.68 -12.67
CA ILE A 33 68.33 -6.18 -14.03
C ILE A 33 67.26 -6.60 -15.05
N PHE A 34 66.36 -7.50 -14.68
CA PHE A 34 65.12 -7.67 -15.41
C PHE A 34 63.97 -7.14 -14.51
N GLY A 35 63.79 -5.81 -14.52
CA GLY A 35 62.55 -5.20 -14.21
C GLY A 35 61.51 -5.71 -15.24
N VAL A 36 60.92 -6.86 -14.95
CA VAL A 36 59.60 -7.12 -15.48
C VAL A 36 58.71 -6.13 -14.78
N GLN A 37 58.52 -4.95 -15.39
CA GLN A 37 57.26 -4.27 -15.24
C GLN A 37 56.23 -5.31 -15.71
N ALA A 38 55.59 -5.96 -14.78
CA ALA A 38 54.23 -6.35 -14.98
C ALA A 38 53.50 -4.99 -15.14
N GLU A 39 53.37 -4.47 -16.35
CA GLU A 39 52.21 -3.73 -16.74
C GLU A 39 51.07 -4.70 -16.45
N GLY A 40 50.49 -4.64 -15.23
CA GLY A 40 49.13 -5.00 -15.08
C GLY A 40 48.43 -4.06 -16.05
N ASP A 41 47.85 -4.56 -17.11
CA ASP A 41 46.69 -3.93 -17.73
C ASP A 41 45.72 -3.73 -16.54
N ASP A 42 45.70 -2.55 -15.95
CA ASP A 42 44.60 -2.11 -15.09
C ASP A 42 43.38 -2.11 -16.02
N GLU A 43 42.70 -3.27 -16.04
CA GLU A 43 41.49 -3.45 -16.84
C GLU A 43 40.51 -2.39 -16.34
N ILE A 44 40.23 -1.41 -17.19
CA ILE A 44 39.36 -0.27 -16.81
C ILE A 44 37.97 -0.82 -16.57
N ILE A 45 37.53 -0.72 -15.33
CA ILE A 45 36.20 -1.19 -14.92
C ILE A 45 35.10 -0.49 -15.71
N GLN A 46 34.19 -1.24 -16.29
CA GLN A 46 33.05 -0.76 -17.05
C GLN A 46 31.75 -0.94 -16.24
N VAL A 47 30.93 0.11 -16.21
CA VAL A 47 29.71 0.16 -15.41
C VAL A 47 28.53 0.59 -16.27
N GLY A 48 27.50 -0.25 -16.35
CA GLY A 48 26.24 0.06 -16.99
C GLY A 48 25.19 0.50 -15.97
N LEU A 49 24.52 1.62 -16.26
CA LEU A 49 23.36 2.10 -15.51
C LEU A 49 22.11 1.96 -16.37
N ILE A 50 21.09 1.31 -15.84
CA ILE A 50 19.80 1.10 -16.48
C ILE A 50 18.76 1.85 -15.64
N PRO A 51 18.35 3.10 -16.03
CA PRO A 51 17.27 3.81 -15.36
C PRO A 51 15.92 3.16 -15.65
N ASP A 52 14.87 3.55 -14.93
CA ASP A 52 13.51 3.20 -15.32
C ASP A 52 13.05 4.00 -16.57
N VAL A 53 11.80 3.81 -16.98
CA VAL A 53 11.24 4.43 -18.20
C VAL A 53 11.15 5.96 -18.14
N ALA A 54 11.26 6.58 -16.96
CA ALA A 54 11.32 8.05 -16.84
C ALA A 54 12.65 8.61 -17.33
N GLY A 55 13.70 7.76 -17.39
CA GLY A 55 15.03 8.14 -17.87
C GLY A 55 15.79 9.05 -16.91
N ILE A 56 17.04 9.38 -17.24
CA ILE A 56 17.97 10.12 -16.37
C ILE A 56 17.73 11.64 -16.29
N GLN A 57 16.67 12.15 -16.89
CA GLN A 57 16.28 13.57 -16.88
C GLN A 57 14.92 13.74 -16.19
N ASP A 58 14.72 13.01 -15.08
CA ASP A 58 13.50 13.02 -14.31
C ASP A 58 13.50 14.06 -13.17
N ASP A 59 14.54 14.87 -13.08
CA ASP A 59 14.77 15.87 -12.03
C ASP A 59 14.70 15.26 -10.61
N GLY A 60 14.95 13.93 -10.47
CA GLY A 60 14.72 13.18 -9.25
C GLY A 60 15.54 11.89 -9.13
N PHE A 61 14.83 10.78 -9.01
CA PHE A 61 15.34 9.46 -8.64
C PHE A 61 16.39 8.89 -9.60
N ASN A 62 16.10 8.89 -10.92
CA ASN A 62 17.05 8.37 -11.92
C ASN A 62 18.21 9.34 -12.17
N GLU A 63 17.97 10.65 -12.10
CA GLU A 63 19.04 11.63 -12.22
C GLU A 63 20.06 11.47 -11.09
N MET A 64 19.60 11.26 -9.85
CA MET A 64 20.47 10.98 -8.70
C MET A 64 21.35 9.73 -8.93
N ALA A 65 20.77 8.65 -9.48
CA ALA A 65 21.51 7.47 -9.84
C ALA A 65 22.62 7.78 -10.87
N TYR A 66 22.28 8.60 -11.87
CA TYR A 66 23.24 9.04 -12.88
C TYR A 66 24.34 9.94 -12.30
N GLN A 67 24.03 10.83 -11.36
CA GLN A 67 25.04 11.61 -10.64
C GLN A 67 26.01 10.72 -9.86
N GLY A 68 25.53 9.63 -9.26
CA GLY A 68 26.36 8.61 -8.63
C GLY A 68 27.34 7.95 -9.61
N LEU A 69 26.88 7.62 -10.83
CA LEU A 69 27.72 7.09 -11.90
C LEU A 69 28.78 8.11 -12.32
N LEU A 70 28.42 9.37 -12.57
CA LEU A 70 29.36 10.44 -12.95
C LEU A 70 30.43 10.69 -11.90
N ARG A 71 30.04 10.65 -10.62
CA ARG A 71 30.99 10.75 -9.50
C ARG A 71 31.95 9.57 -9.48
N GLY A 72 31.43 8.34 -9.69
CA GLY A 72 32.26 7.14 -9.82
C GLY A 72 33.26 7.21 -10.98
N GLN A 73 32.84 7.71 -12.15
CA GLN A 73 33.72 7.95 -13.30
C GLN A 73 34.83 8.95 -12.97
N THR A 74 34.48 10.03 -12.26
CA THR A 74 35.44 11.09 -11.90
C THR A 74 36.48 10.59 -10.89
N ASP A 75 36.04 9.92 -9.84
CA ASP A 75 36.88 9.56 -8.69
C ASP A 75 37.71 8.28 -8.92
N TYR A 76 37.16 7.32 -9.68
CA TYR A 76 37.74 5.99 -9.88
C TYR A 76 38.13 5.70 -11.32
N GLN A 77 37.91 6.63 -12.26
CA GLN A 77 38.28 6.50 -13.68
C GLN A 77 37.62 5.28 -14.34
N VAL A 78 36.43 4.88 -13.87
CA VAL A 78 35.62 3.83 -14.52
C VAL A 78 34.96 4.36 -15.78
N ILE A 79 34.67 3.47 -16.73
CA ILE A 79 33.84 3.82 -17.91
C ILE A 79 32.38 3.56 -17.57
N GLY A 80 31.57 4.61 -17.50
CA GLY A 80 30.13 4.51 -17.25
C GLY A 80 29.32 4.65 -18.56
N GLN A 81 28.31 3.81 -18.72
CA GLN A 81 27.39 3.83 -19.84
C GLN A 81 25.93 3.75 -19.35
N VAL A 82 25.01 4.47 -20.01
CA VAL A 82 23.58 4.47 -19.66
C VAL A 82 22.79 3.75 -20.74
N TYR A 83 21.93 2.83 -20.34
CA TYR A 83 21.06 2.02 -21.20
C TYR A 83 19.59 2.37 -20.94
N THR A 84 19.09 3.42 -21.55
CA THR A 84 17.74 3.93 -21.29
C THR A 84 16.67 3.08 -21.98
N PRO A 85 15.74 2.46 -21.25
CA PRO A 85 14.54 1.83 -21.78
C PRO A 85 13.48 2.88 -22.10
N THR A 86 12.58 2.58 -23.01
CA THR A 86 11.41 3.41 -23.34
C THR A 86 10.10 2.77 -22.88
N LEU A 87 10.12 1.46 -22.64
CA LEU A 87 9.01 0.66 -22.16
C LEU A 87 9.51 -0.35 -21.09
N PRO A 88 8.70 -0.76 -20.12
CA PRO A 88 9.10 -1.74 -19.11
C PRO A 88 9.56 -3.09 -19.69
N GLU A 89 8.99 -3.51 -20.83
CA GLU A 89 9.35 -4.75 -21.50
C GLU A 89 10.80 -4.76 -22.02
N GLU A 90 11.44 -3.59 -22.10
CA GLU A 90 12.82 -3.45 -22.54
C GLU A 90 13.85 -3.66 -21.41
N TYR A 91 13.46 -3.74 -20.12
CA TYR A 91 14.40 -3.88 -19.00
C TYR A 91 15.36 -5.06 -19.17
N SER A 92 14.83 -6.24 -19.48
CA SER A 92 15.67 -7.42 -19.73
C SER A 92 16.60 -7.23 -20.95
N ILE A 93 16.14 -6.53 -21.99
CA ILE A 93 16.92 -6.25 -23.19
C ILE A 93 18.10 -5.32 -22.87
N LYS A 94 17.86 -4.27 -22.07
CA LYS A 94 18.90 -3.30 -21.65
C LYS A 94 19.92 -3.93 -20.72
N LEU A 95 19.47 -4.79 -19.79
CA LEU A 95 20.38 -5.59 -18.95
C LEU A 95 21.24 -6.54 -19.81
N GLN A 96 20.65 -7.22 -20.76
CA GLN A 96 21.40 -8.08 -21.70
C GLN A 96 22.38 -7.27 -22.55
N GLN A 97 22.03 -6.04 -22.95
CA GLN A 97 22.96 -5.13 -23.64
C GLN A 97 24.14 -4.76 -22.75
N CYS A 98 23.88 -4.36 -21.48
CA CYS A 98 24.91 -4.09 -20.48
C CYS A 98 25.92 -5.24 -20.36
N ILE A 99 25.43 -6.48 -20.28
CA ILE A 99 26.28 -7.68 -20.18
C ILE A 99 27.09 -7.91 -21.45
N THR A 100 26.48 -7.82 -22.64
CA THR A 100 27.14 -8.10 -23.93
C THR A 100 28.16 -7.05 -24.32
N GLU A 101 28.04 -5.84 -23.79
CA GLU A 101 29.02 -4.77 -23.95
C GLU A 101 30.15 -4.83 -22.92
N HIS A 102 30.26 -5.98 -22.19
CA HIS A 102 31.33 -6.30 -21.26
C HIS A 102 31.45 -5.38 -20.05
N ASN A 103 30.31 -4.88 -19.52
CA ASN A 103 30.34 -4.18 -18.25
C ASN A 103 30.60 -5.17 -17.10
N ASP A 104 31.46 -4.75 -16.16
CA ASP A 104 31.79 -5.50 -14.94
C ASP A 104 30.66 -5.40 -13.91
N LEU A 105 29.89 -4.29 -13.92
CA LEU A 105 28.77 -4.02 -13.05
C LEU A 105 27.59 -3.46 -13.86
N CYS A 106 26.41 -4.07 -13.74
CA CYS A 106 25.16 -3.58 -14.28
C CYS A 106 24.23 -3.15 -13.13
N ILE A 107 23.81 -1.88 -13.10
CA ILE A 107 23.01 -1.30 -12.05
C ILE A 107 21.61 -0.98 -12.59
N GLY A 108 20.58 -1.66 -12.09
CA GLY A 108 19.19 -1.33 -12.33
C GLY A 108 18.66 -0.30 -11.33
N VAL A 109 17.86 0.67 -11.78
CA VAL A 109 17.31 1.73 -10.93
C VAL A 109 15.79 1.55 -10.81
N GLY A 110 15.32 1.18 -9.61
CA GLY A 110 13.91 1.01 -9.28
C GLY A 110 13.39 -0.42 -9.30
N PHE A 111 12.37 -0.64 -8.51
CA PHE A 111 11.77 -1.95 -8.21
C PHE A 111 11.21 -2.69 -9.44
N GLN A 112 10.77 -1.96 -10.48
CA GLN A 112 10.19 -2.55 -11.69
C GLN A 112 11.17 -3.48 -12.45
N MET A 113 12.48 -3.33 -12.20
CA MET A 113 13.50 -4.19 -12.80
C MET A 113 13.89 -5.40 -11.95
N ALA A 114 13.28 -5.60 -10.79
CA ALA A 114 13.71 -6.59 -9.80
C ALA A 114 13.85 -8.01 -10.39
N GLU A 115 12.83 -8.52 -11.04
CA GLU A 115 12.84 -9.86 -11.65
C GLU A 115 13.90 -9.96 -12.77
N ALA A 116 14.03 -8.91 -13.58
CA ALA A 116 14.97 -8.90 -14.70
C ALA A 116 16.44 -8.88 -14.19
N VAL A 117 16.72 -8.10 -13.13
CA VAL A 117 18.06 -8.01 -12.53
C VAL A 117 18.43 -9.32 -11.84
N GLU A 118 17.53 -9.95 -11.09
CA GLU A 118 17.76 -11.25 -10.46
C GLU A 118 18.03 -12.35 -11.49
N ALA A 119 17.20 -12.43 -12.52
CA ALA A 119 17.38 -13.39 -13.61
C ALA A 119 18.72 -13.19 -14.34
N ALA A 120 19.10 -11.94 -14.60
CA ALA A 120 20.40 -11.61 -15.22
C ALA A 120 21.57 -12.00 -14.33
N ALA A 121 21.51 -11.75 -13.01
CA ALA A 121 22.54 -12.10 -12.04
C ALA A 121 22.72 -13.64 -11.94
N LEU A 122 21.64 -14.39 -11.87
CA LEU A 122 21.68 -15.85 -11.86
C LEU A 122 22.29 -16.45 -13.13
N ALA A 123 21.99 -15.85 -14.28
CA ALA A 123 22.48 -16.33 -15.58
C ALA A 123 23.94 -15.94 -15.86
N ASN A 124 24.48 -14.90 -15.19
CA ASN A 124 25.80 -14.33 -15.48
C ASN A 124 26.64 -14.16 -14.21
N PRO A 125 27.12 -15.25 -13.58
CA PRO A 125 27.83 -15.19 -12.31
C PRO A 125 29.21 -14.48 -12.38
N GLY A 126 29.69 -14.16 -13.58
CA GLY A 126 30.93 -13.40 -13.79
C GLY A 126 30.75 -11.89 -13.89
N VAL A 127 29.51 -11.38 -13.87
CA VAL A 127 29.17 -9.95 -13.88
C VAL A 127 28.53 -9.61 -12.54
N TYR A 128 28.85 -8.45 -12.00
CA TYR A 128 28.20 -7.94 -10.78
C TYR A 128 26.93 -7.18 -11.12
N PHE A 129 25.96 -7.27 -10.23
CA PHE A 129 24.68 -6.57 -10.38
C PHE A 129 24.34 -5.80 -9.10
N ALA A 130 23.74 -4.64 -9.28
CA ALA A 130 23.11 -3.92 -8.18
C ALA A 130 21.71 -3.47 -8.60
N ILE A 131 20.79 -3.40 -7.65
CA ILE A 131 19.49 -2.78 -7.84
C ILE A 131 19.26 -1.70 -6.80
N VAL A 132 18.81 -0.54 -7.25
CA VAL A 132 18.49 0.58 -6.39
C VAL A 132 17.02 0.46 -5.96
N ASP A 133 16.80 0.61 -4.64
CA ASP A 133 15.46 0.66 -4.03
C ASP A 133 14.66 -0.64 -4.11
N TYR A 134 15.36 -1.77 -4.02
CA TYR A 134 14.73 -3.07 -3.93
C TYR A 134 15.60 -4.08 -3.15
N THR A 135 14.94 -4.99 -2.43
CA THR A 135 15.57 -6.08 -1.68
C THR A 135 14.95 -7.41 -2.03
N TYR A 136 15.73 -8.48 -1.94
CA TYR A 136 15.28 -9.85 -2.20
C TYR A 136 15.31 -10.67 -0.89
N GLU A 137 14.50 -11.70 -0.81
CA GLU A 137 14.56 -12.67 0.30
C GLU A 137 15.86 -13.50 0.29
N SER A 138 16.38 -13.78 -0.90
CA SER A 138 17.65 -14.48 -1.12
C SER A 138 18.42 -13.81 -2.25
N TYR A 139 19.75 -13.88 -2.20
CA TYR A 139 20.60 -13.18 -3.15
C TYR A 139 21.55 -14.13 -3.88
N PRO A 140 21.67 -14.05 -5.22
CA PRO A 140 22.85 -14.54 -5.94
C PRO A 140 24.12 -13.89 -5.41
N ALA A 141 25.25 -14.61 -5.46
CA ALA A 141 26.52 -14.14 -4.90
C ALA A 141 27.09 -12.84 -5.53
N ASN A 142 26.59 -12.48 -6.70
CA ASN A 142 26.98 -11.32 -7.50
C ASN A 142 25.88 -10.21 -7.54
N LEU A 143 24.84 -10.27 -6.69
CA LEU A 143 23.74 -9.31 -6.68
C LEU A 143 23.68 -8.57 -5.35
N ARG A 144 23.61 -7.24 -5.42
CA ARG A 144 23.37 -6.34 -4.29
C ARG A 144 22.01 -5.65 -4.47
N GLY A 145 21.14 -5.76 -3.46
CA GLY A 145 19.98 -4.91 -3.31
C GLY A 145 20.27 -3.70 -2.42
N THR A 146 19.46 -2.67 -2.51
CA THR A 146 19.54 -1.50 -1.61
C THR A 146 18.22 -1.23 -0.93
N TYR A 147 18.29 -0.92 0.34
CA TYR A 147 17.18 -0.45 1.16
C TYR A 147 17.50 0.95 1.68
N PHE A 148 16.57 1.88 1.49
CA PHE A 148 16.66 3.21 2.08
C PHE A 148 15.62 3.30 3.19
N ALA A 149 16.10 3.59 4.41
CA ALA A 149 15.23 3.80 5.58
C ALA A 149 14.56 5.19 5.50
N VAL A 150 13.75 5.37 4.46
CA VAL A 150 13.10 6.67 4.16
C VAL A 150 12.07 7.06 5.23
N GLU A 151 11.55 6.10 5.99
CA GLU A 151 10.72 6.31 7.17
C GLU A 151 11.42 7.12 8.25
N GLU A 152 12.76 6.98 8.40
CA GLU A 152 13.55 7.76 9.34
C GLU A 152 13.56 9.26 8.98
N ALA A 153 13.86 9.56 7.72
CA ALA A 153 13.87 10.93 7.23
C ALA A 153 12.45 11.49 7.06
N GLY A 154 11.49 10.65 6.67
CA GLY A 154 10.06 10.96 6.68
C GLY A 154 9.59 11.40 8.06
N TYR A 155 9.99 10.68 9.11
CA TYR A 155 9.67 11.04 10.50
C TYR A 155 10.17 12.45 10.87
N LEU A 156 11.41 12.78 10.52
CA LEU A 156 11.93 14.14 10.70
C LEU A 156 11.11 15.18 9.93
N GLY A 157 10.71 14.88 8.69
CA GLY A 157 9.81 15.72 7.90
C GLY A 157 8.45 15.93 8.57
N GLY A 158 7.93 14.88 9.22
CA GLY A 158 6.68 14.94 9.99
C GLY A 158 6.78 15.80 11.25
N VAL A 159 7.86 15.66 12.03
CA VAL A 159 8.15 16.54 13.18
C VAL A 159 8.21 18.00 12.74
N LEU A 160 8.93 18.29 11.66
CA LEU A 160 9.00 19.64 11.09
C LEU A 160 7.60 20.15 10.69
N ALA A 161 6.83 19.36 9.96
CA ALA A 161 5.49 19.73 9.50
C ALA A 161 4.53 20.01 10.66
N ALA A 162 4.62 19.24 11.76
CA ALA A 162 3.82 19.45 12.96
C ALA A 162 4.05 20.81 13.59
N HIS A 163 5.29 21.31 13.60
CA HIS A 163 5.62 22.65 14.10
C HIS A 163 5.25 23.77 13.13
N MET A 164 5.14 23.47 11.84
CA MET A 164 4.91 24.48 10.80
C MET A 164 3.44 24.62 10.41
N THR A 165 2.59 23.64 10.71
CA THR A 165 1.15 23.73 10.42
C THR A 165 0.44 24.71 11.32
N GLY A 166 -0.43 25.54 10.76
CA GLY A 166 -1.37 26.38 11.49
C GLY A 166 -2.79 25.80 11.51
N SER A 167 -3.08 24.83 10.64
CA SER A 167 -4.41 24.23 10.49
C SER A 167 -4.57 22.89 11.24
N GLN A 168 -3.48 22.32 11.73
CA GLN A 168 -3.40 20.93 12.24
C GLN A 168 -3.78 19.87 11.20
N LYS A 169 -3.72 20.23 9.91
CA LYS A 169 -3.97 19.31 8.79
C LYS A 169 -2.77 19.28 7.86
N LEU A 170 -2.18 18.11 7.75
CA LEU A 170 -1.08 17.84 6.84
C LEU A 170 -1.57 17.07 5.63
N GLY A 171 -0.92 17.29 4.50
CA GLY A 171 -1.13 16.53 3.27
C GLY A 171 0.05 15.62 2.97
N ALA A 172 -0.22 14.53 2.29
CA ALA A 172 0.79 13.73 1.61
C ALA A 172 0.21 13.19 0.29
N VAL A 173 0.94 13.38 -0.79
CA VAL A 173 0.56 12.85 -2.12
C VAL A 173 1.61 11.85 -2.55
N GLY A 174 1.21 10.58 -2.63
CA GLY A 174 2.03 9.48 -3.16
C GLY A 174 1.83 9.27 -4.65
N GLY A 175 2.82 8.70 -5.31
CA GLY A 175 2.70 8.17 -6.67
C GLY A 175 1.87 6.89 -6.64
N MET A 176 2.50 5.74 -6.66
CA MET A 176 1.84 4.44 -6.47
C MET A 176 1.87 4.03 -5.00
N GLN A 177 0.87 3.25 -4.57
CA GLN A 177 0.85 2.67 -3.23
C GLN A 177 1.77 1.44 -3.21
N ILE A 178 3.04 1.68 -2.91
CA ILE A 178 4.11 0.68 -2.82
C ILE A 178 4.98 0.96 -1.61
N SER A 179 5.64 -0.06 -1.06
CA SER A 179 6.42 0.06 0.18
C SER A 179 7.40 1.24 0.22
N PRO A 180 8.19 1.55 -0.83
CA PRO A 180 9.08 2.72 -0.78
C PRO A 180 8.35 4.05 -0.62
N VAL A 181 7.16 4.21 -1.23
CA VAL A 181 6.32 5.42 -1.11
C VAL A 181 5.61 5.45 0.26
N ASP A 182 5.05 4.31 0.65
CA ASP A 182 4.31 4.19 1.91
C ASP A 182 5.20 4.45 3.12
N ASN A 183 6.46 4.00 3.11
CA ASN A 183 7.41 4.23 4.19
C ASN A 183 7.73 5.71 4.41
N PHE A 184 7.90 6.51 3.33
CA PHE A 184 8.03 7.98 3.45
C PHE A 184 6.82 8.59 4.15
N ILE A 185 5.62 8.27 3.64
CA ILE A 185 4.34 8.82 4.14
C ILE A 185 4.08 8.34 5.57
N TYR A 186 4.40 7.08 5.85
CA TYR A 186 4.25 6.50 7.17
C TYR A 186 5.14 7.20 8.20
N GLY A 187 6.44 7.33 7.93
CA GLY A 187 7.36 8.07 8.79
C GLY A 187 6.89 9.51 9.01
N TYR A 188 6.53 10.22 7.94
CA TYR A 188 6.01 11.59 8.00
C TYR A 188 4.79 11.71 8.94
N ARG A 189 3.82 10.81 8.80
CA ARG A 189 2.65 10.80 9.66
C ARG A 189 3.00 10.48 11.10
N GLN A 190 3.85 9.48 11.36
CA GLN A 190 4.25 9.12 12.73
C GLN A 190 5.03 10.26 13.40
N GLY A 191 5.99 10.88 12.72
CA GLY A 191 6.70 12.05 13.23
C GLY A 191 5.77 13.19 13.60
N ALA A 192 4.76 13.46 12.77
CA ALA A 192 3.75 14.47 13.05
C ALA A 192 2.87 14.10 14.26
N LEU A 193 2.35 12.88 14.32
CA LEU A 193 1.47 12.42 15.40
C LEU A 193 2.20 12.28 16.74
N CYS A 194 3.47 11.88 16.74
CA CYS A 194 4.27 11.81 17.96
C CYS A 194 4.62 13.21 18.51
N THR A 195 4.65 14.22 17.64
CA THR A 195 4.83 15.64 18.03
C THR A 195 3.52 16.25 18.51
N ASP A 196 2.43 16.09 17.75
CA ASP A 196 1.09 16.55 18.12
C ASP A 196 0.02 15.52 17.70
N PRO A 197 -0.56 14.77 18.68
CA PRO A 197 -1.55 13.74 18.40
C PRO A 197 -2.92 14.25 17.90
N THR A 198 -3.10 15.57 17.80
CA THR A 198 -4.33 16.19 17.25
C THR A 198 -4.24 16.42 15.74
N ILE A 199 -3.06 16.22 15.14
CA ILE A 199 -2.85 16.40 13.70
C ILE A 199 -3.63 15.35 12.90
N GLN A 200 -4.29 15.82 11.84
CA GLN A 200 -4.88 14.98 10.80
C GLN A 200 -3.99 14.95 9.57
N THR A 201 -3.83 13.77 8.98
CA THR A 201 -3.08 13.60 7.72
C THR A 201 -4.04 13.23 6.60
N LEU A 202 -4.03 14.01 5.50
CA LEU A 202 -4.77 13.74 4.28
C LEU A 202 -3.82 13.05 3.30
N ILE A 203 -4.06 11.77 3.01
CA ILE A 203 -3.19 10.97 2.15
C ILE A 203 -3.95 10.59 0.89
N SER A 204 -3.30 10.75 -0.26
CA SER A 204 -3.83 10.31 -1.56
C SER A 204 -2.72 9.82 -2.47
N TYR A 205 -3.07 8.92 -3.40
CA TYR A 205 -2.16 8.34 -4.39
C TYR A 205 -2.65 8.68 -5.79
N THR A 206 -1.71 9.09 -6.66
CA THR A 206 -2.01 9.47 -8.04
C THR A 206 -2.02 8.28 -8.99
N ASN A 207 -1.45 7.14 -8.57
CA ASN A 207 -1.14 5.97 -9.39
C ASN A 207 -0.25 6.27 -10.61
N ASP A 208 0.52 7.37 -10.56
CA ASP A 208 1.39 7.82 -11.64
C ASP A 208 2.59 8.60 -11.05
N PHE A 209 3.78 8.36 -11.57
CA PHE A 209 4.99 9.10 -11.18
C PHE A 209 5.40 10.17 -12.19
N THR A 210 4.74 10.25 -13.36
CA THR A 210 5.23 11.03 -14.52
C THR A 210 4.34 12.21 -14.91
N ASN A 211 3.19 12.39 -14.25
CA ASN A 211 2.16 13.36 -14.62
C ASN A 211 1.97 14.48 -13.59
N PRO A 212 2.67 15.64 -13.71
CA PRO A 212 2.54 16.76 -12.77
C PRO A 212 1.12 17.31 -12.62
N LEU A 213 0.26 17.17 -13.65
CA LEU A 213 -1.12 17.65 -13.59
C LEU A 213 -1.96 16.84 -12.57
N LEU A 214 -1.72 15.53 -12.46
CA LEU A 214 -2.34 14.73 -11.41
C LEU A 214 -1.87 15.18 -10.02
N GLY A 215 -0.57 15.48 -9.87
CA GLY A 215 -0.02 16.04 -8.65
C GLY A 215 -0.70 17.36 -8.25
N GLU A 216 -0.89 18.28 -9.21
CA GLU A 216 -1.65 19.51 -8.98
C GLU A 216 -3.07 19.24 -8.49
N GLN A 217 -3.81 18.33 -9.12
CA GLN A 217 -5.19 18.01 -8.77
C GLN A 217 -5.30 17.48 -7.33
N HIS A 218 -4.42 16.56 -6.94
CA HIS A 218 -4.40 16.00 -5.58
C HIS A 218 -3.99 17.04 -4.54
N ALA A 219 -3.01 17.89 -4.85
CA ALA A 219 -2.61 18.99 -3.97
C ALA A 219 -3.78 19.99 -3.76
N ARG A 220 -4.48 20.38 -4.82
CA ARG A 220 -5.67 21.24 -4.74
C ARG A 220 -6.73 20.64 -3.83
N GLN A 221 -7.04 19.35 -4.02
CA GLN A 221 -8.03 18.66 -3.19
C GLN A 221 -7.64 18.68 -1.70
N GLN A 222 -6.37 18.46 -1.36
CA GLN A 222 -5.91 18.46 0.03
C GLN A 222 -5.89 19.90 0.61
N LEU A 223 -5.47 20.90 -0.17
CA LEU A 223 -5.53 22.31 0.20
C LEU A 223 -6.97 22.78 0.47
N ASP A 224 -7.92 22.39 -0.38
CA ASP A 224 -9.36 22.70 -0.20
C ASP A 224 -9.94 22.04 1.07
N GLN A 225 -9.40 20.88 1.49
CA GLN A 225 -9.73 20.23 2.76
C GLN A 225 -9.02 20.87 3.96
N GLY A 226 -8.15 21.86 3.73
CA GLY A 226 -7.50 22.66 4.73
C GLY A 226 -6.09 22.22 5.12
N ALA A 227 -5.43 21.35 4.35
CA ALA A 227 -4.01 21.08 4.53
C ALA A 227 -3.19 22.36 4.28
N ASP A 228 -2.16 22.61 5.08
CA ASP A 228 -1.27 23.77 4.93
C ASP A 228 0.22 23.41 4.89
N VAL A 229 0.54 22.12 5.03
CA VAL A 229 1.85 21.52 4.74
C VAL A 229 1.61 20.24 3.95
N ILE A 230 2.24 20.08 2.77
CA ILE A 230 2.07 18.89 1.92
C ILE A 230 3.41 18.27 1.56
N LEU A 231 3.55 16.96 1.83
CA LEU A 231 4.66 16.11 1.40
C LEU A 231 4.36 15.51 0.02
N ALA A 232 5.32 15.59 -0.91
CA ALA A 232 5.17 15.14 -2.30
C ALA A 232 6.05 13.90 -2.58
N VAL A 233 5.47 12.69 -2.50
CA VAL A 233 6.18 11.40 -2.67
C VAL A 233 5.78 10.76 -4.01
N ALA A 234 6.02 11.44 -5.13
CA ALA A 234 5.46 11.05 -6.42
C ALA A 234 6.38 11.32 -7.63
N GLY A 235 7.70 11.37 -7.45
CA GLY A 235 8.63 11.66 -8.56
C GLY A 235 8.26 12.94 -9.32
N PRO A 236 8.34 12.98 -10.67
CA PRO A 236 7.89 14.12 -11.48
C PRO A 236 6.45 14.57 -11.23
N THR A 237 5.52 13.67 -10.92
CA THR A 237 4.15 14.02 -10.47
C THR A 237 4.20 14.89 -9.20
N GLY A 238 5.17 14.64 -8.30
CA GLY A 238 5.39 15.41 -7.08
C GLY A 238 5.79 16.85 -7.33
N THR A 239 6.40 17.17 -8.47
CA THR A 239 6.68 18.56 -8.87
C THR A 239 5.38 19.37 -8.98
N GLY A 240 4.32 18.79 -9.56
CA GLY A 240 3.00 19.42 -9.61
C GLY A 240 2.41 19.70 -8.21
N VAL A 241 2.62 18.77 -7.27
CA VAL A 241 2.20 18.96 -5.86
C VAL A 241 2.93 20.15 -5.24
N VAL A 242 4.26 20.17 -5.33
CA VAL A 242 5.08 21.20 -4.69
C VAL A 242 4.82 22.58 -5.32
N MET A 243 4.75 22.67 -6.64
CA MET A 243 4.48 23.93 -7.33
C MET A 243 3.11 24.50 -6.98
N THR A 244 2.08 23.65 -6.88
CA THR A 244 0.72 24.07 -6.51
C THR A 244 0.67 24.54 -5.06
N THR A 245 1.26 23.78 -4.15
CA THR A 245 1.28 24.09 -2.71
C THR A 245 2.00 25.41 -2.44
N THR A 246 3.18 25.61 -3.02
CA THR A 246 3.96 26.83 -2.85
C THR A 246 3.34 28.05 -3.55
N HIS A 247 2.66 27.85 -4.69
CA HIS A 247 1.89 28.91 -5.35
C HIS A 247 0.79 29.47 -4.44
N ASP A 248 0.13 28.61 -3.67
CA ASP A 248 -0.92 29.01 -2.73
C ASP A 248 -0.35 29.49 -1.38
N GLN A 249 0.99 29.71 -1.34
CA GLN A 249 1.72 30.19 -0.14
C GLN A 249 1.55 29.26 1.07
N LYS A 250 1.48 27.96 0.79
CA LYS A 250 1.47 26.87 1.77
C LYS A 250 2.81 26.14 1.72
N TRP A 251 3.14 25.46 2.81
CA TRP A 251 4.41 24.78 2.94
C TRP A 251 4.43 23.48 2.12
N ALA A 252 5.47 23.29 1.35
CA ALA A 252 5.72 22.04 0.63
C ALA A 252 6.99 21.36 1.15
N ILE A 253 6.99 20.04 1.10
CA ILE A 253 8.16 19.19 1.37
C ILE A 253 8.37 18.30 0.13
N GLY A 254 9.54 18.39 -0.50
CA GLY A 254 9.95 17.54 -1.61
C GLY A 254 10.51 16.20 -1.13
N VAL A 255 10.84 15.29 -2.07
CA VAL A 255 11.48 14.01 -1.77
C VAL A 255 12.63 13.68 -2.73
N ASP A 256 13.42 12.68 -2.35
CA ASP A 256 14.55 12.11 -3.08
C ASP A 256 15.71 13.09 -3.23
N VAL A 257 15.49 14.21 -3.93
CA VAL A 257 16.49 15.25 -4.21
C VAL A 257 16.14 16.56 -3.51
N ASP A 258 17.10 17.47 -3.45
CA ASP A 258 16.85 18.83 -2.95
C ASP A 258 16.11 19.66 -4.01
N TYR A 259 14.78 19.77 -3.87
CA TYR A 259 13.89 20.50 -4.78
C TYR A 259 14.21 22.00 -4.86
N TYR A 260 14.94 22.55 -3.90
CA TYR A 260 15.44 23.91 -4.01
C TYR A 260 16.31 24.11 -5.26
N TYR A 261 17.11 23.11 -5.61
CA TYR A 261 17.94 23.15 -6.80
C TYR A 261 17.25 22.59 -8.04
N SER A 262 16.57 21.45 -7.94
CA SER A 262 16.00 20.77 -9.11
C SER A 262 14.70 21.41 -9.61
N VAL A 263 13.84 21.91 -8.71
CA VAL A 263 12.52 22.49 -9.04
C VAL A 263 12.55 24.03 -8.99
N PHE A 264 13.26 24.61 -8.00
CA PHE A 264 13.28 26.06 -7.78
C PHE A 264 14.56 26.75 -8.28
N GLU A 265 15.40 26.05 -9.08
CA GLU A 265 16.58 26.60 -9.75
C GLU A 265 17.52 27.39 -8.80
N GLY A 266 17.74 26.84 -7.58
CA GLY A 266 18.51 27.52 -6.54
C GLY A 266 17.87 28.80 -5.99
N GLY A 267 16.53 28.82 -5.91
CA GLY A 267 15.75 29.95 -5.39
C GLY A 267 15.41 31.02 -6.40
N THR A 268 15.77 30.84 -7.69
CA THR A 268 15.45 31.83 -8.76
C THR A 268 14.00 31.68 -9.25
N ALA A 269 13.39 30.50 -9.11
CA ALA A 269 11.98 30.30 -9.39
C ALA A 269 11.09 30.88 -8.29
N PRO A 270 9.88 31.38 -8.63
CA PRO A 270 8.99 32.01 -7.65
C PRO A 270 8.54 31.04 -6.57
N ASN A 271 8.30 31.55 -5.37
CA ASN A 271 7.75 30.85 -4.22
C ASN A 271 8.68 29.81 -3.55
N ALA A 272 9.98 29.79 -3.86
CA ALA A 272 10.97 28.92 -3.24
C ALA A 272 10.97 29.02 -1.69
N GLN A 273 10.62 30.19 -1.14
CA GLN A 273 10.51 30.44 0.31
C GLN A 273 9.42 29.61 1.00
N TYR A 274 8.51 28.97 0.27
CA TYR A 274 7.48 28.06 0.78
C TYR A 274 7.85 26.58 0.64
N LEU A 275 9.03 26.26 0.10
CA LEU A 275 9.62 24.92 0.17
C LEU A 275 10.33 24.80 1.53
N LEU A 276 9.75 24.03 2.46
CA LEU A 276 10.36 23.83 3.78
C LEU A 276 11.68 23.10 3.71
N THR A 277 11.71 22.01 2.99
CA THR A 277 12.85 21.11 2.81
C THR A 277 12.50 20.04 1.75
N SER A 278 13.43 19.12 1.53
CA SER A 278 13.14 17.82 0.89
C SER A 278 13.58 16.68 1.78
N VAL A 279 12.80 15.61 1.84
CA VAL A 279 13.20 14.34 2.48
C VAL A 279 14.10 13.61 1.50
N MET A 280 15.40 13.69 1.75
CA MET A 280 16.46 13.23 0.85
C MET A 280 16.60 11.70 0.86
N LYS A 281 16.81 11.14 -0.32
CA LYS A 281 17.15 9.73 -0.53
C LYS A 281 18.39 9.65 -1.42
N ARG A 282 19.52 9.34 -0.82
CA ARG A 282 20.83 9.45 -1.47
C ARG A 282 21.13 8.28 -2.42
N VAL A 283 20.33 8.19 -3.47
CA VAL A 283 20.49 7.20 -4.56
C VAL A 283 21.85 7.33 -5.22
N ASP A 284 22.38 8.55 -5.33
CA ASP A 284 23.75 8.80 -5.82
C ASP A 284 24.81 8.06 -5.00
N ASN A 285 24.65 8.00 -3.67
CA ASN A 285 25.57 7.24 -2.81
C ASN A 285 25.47 5.73 -3.10
N ALA A 286 24.28 5.19 -3.33
CA ALA A 286 24.11 3.77 -3.61
C ALA A 286 24.85 3.32 -4.88
N VAL A 287 24.70 4.08 -5.96
CA VAL A 287 25.41 3.84 -7.22
C VAL A 287 26.92 4.04 -7.05
N TYR A 288 27.33 5.16 -6.46
CA TYR A 288 28.73 5.48 -6.22
C TYR A 288 29.45 4.44 -5.38
N GLU A 289 28.82 3.98 -4.30
CA GLU A 289 29.40 2.98 -3.42
C GLU A 289 29.45 1.57 -4.03
N ALA A 290 28.47 1.22 -4.89
CA ALA A 290 28.55 -0.03 -5.64
C ALA A 290 29.78 -0.03 -6.59
N ILE A 291 30.02 1.10 -7.25
CA ILE A 291 31.20 1.29 -8.10
C ILE A 291 32.49 1.24 -7.26
N LYS A 292 32.54 2.00 -6.16
CA LYS A 292 33.67 2.03 -5.23
C LYS A 292 34.02 0.64 -4.72
N ASP A 293 33.02 -0.10 -4.25
CA ASP A 293 33.22 -1.44 -3.68
C ASP A 293 33.73 -2.42 -4.74
N LEU A 294 33.30 -2.26 -6.00
CA LEU A 294 33.86 -3.07 -7.10
C LEU A 294 35.33 -2.74 -7.37
N VAL A 295 35.67 -1.45 -7.47
CA VAL A 295 37.04 -0.98 -7.69
C VAL A 295 37.98 -1.49 -6.61
N TYR A 296 37.53 -1.53 -5.35
CA TYR A 296 38.35 -2.00 -4.22
C TYR A 296 38.19 -3.51 -3.93
N TYR A 297 37.56 -4.29 -4.83
CA TYR A 297 37.30 -5.72 -4.65
C TYR A 297 36.58 -6.05 -3.34
N SER A 298 35.75 -5.14 -2.87
CA SER A 298 34.96 -5.23 -1.63
C SER A 298 33.44 -5.35 -1.87
N PHE A 299 33.05 -5.57 -3.12
CA PHE A 299 31.65 -5.77 -3.45
C PHE A 299 31.08 -7.01 -2.73
N THR A 300 29.98 -6.81 -2.01
CA THR A 300 29.27 -7.89 -1.31
C THR A 300 27.86 -8.01 -1.83
N SER A 301 27.39 -9.24 -1.99
CA SER A 301 25.97 -9.51 -2.23
C SER A 301 25.14 -9.27 -0.97
N GLY A 302 23.82 -9.19 -1.14
CA GLY A 302 22.89 -8.96 -0.04
C GLY A 302 22.33 -7.54 -0.03
N THR A 303 21.59 -7.21 1.01
CA THR A 303 21.00 -5.87 1.18
C THR A 303 22.01 -4.90 1.76
N LYS A 304 22.19 -3.74 1.11
CA LYS A 304 22.91 -2.60 1.68
C LYS A 304 21.90 -1.55 2.14
N VAL A 305 22.00 -1.15 3.40
CA VAL A 305 21.06 -0.21 4.04
C VAL A 305 21.63 1.21 4.01
N TYR A 306 20.80 2.15 3.62
CA TYR A 306 21.02 3.59 3.60
C TYR A 306 20.03 4.26 4.56
N ASN A 307 20.54 4.87 5.64
CA ASN A 307 19.76 5.40 6.75
C ASN A 307 20.31 6.75 7.24
N LEU A 308 19.78 7.29 8.34
CA LEU A 308 20.26 8.55 8.95
C LEU A 308 21.68 8.43 9.50
N GLU A 309 22.11 7.25 9.96
CA GLU A 309 23.46 7.03 10.53
C GLU A 309 24.56 7.21 9.49
N ASN A 310 24.32 6.73 8.26
CA ASN A 310 25.28 6.82 7.15
C ASN A 310 24.97 7.92 6.13
N ASP A 311 24.11 8.88 6.51
CA ASP A 311 23.63 9.97 5.64
C ASP A 311 23.07 9.46 4.29
N GLY A 312 22.52 8.26 4.29
CA GLY A 312 21.82 7.66 3.13
C GLY A 312 20.43 8.24 2.92
N VAL A 313 19.84 8.78 3.98
CA VAL A 313 18.58 9.55 3.99
C VAL A 313 18.73 10.75 4.92
N GLY A 314 17.83 11.73 4.82
CA GLY A 314 17.88 12.91 5.70
C GLY A 314 16.98 14.05 5.22
N LEU A 315 17.12 15.22 5.81
CA LEU A 315 16.47 16.45 5.34
C LEU A 315 17.48 17.31 4.58
N ALA A 316 17.03 17.93 3.49
CA ALA A 316 17.76 18.99 2.81
C ALA A 316 17.84 20.24 3.71
N PRO A 317 18.76 21.18 3.46
CA PRO A 317 18.74 22.47 4.13
C PRO A 317 17.41 23.22 3.92
N PHE A 318 17.05 24.08 4.86
CA PHE A 318 15.80 24.83 4.77
C PHE A 318 15.87 26.03 3.80
N HIS A 319 17.06 26.35 3.29
CA HIS A 319 17.29 27.42 2.30
C HIS A 319 16.53 28.72 2.64
N GLU A 320 15.64 29.19 1.76
CA GLU A 320 14.87 30.42 1.96
C GLU A 320 13.79 30.31 3.04
N ALA A 321 13.36 29.09 3.37
CA ALA A 321 12.43 28.84 4.50
C ALA A 321 13.13 28.88 5.87
N ASP A 322 14.49 28.90 5.92
CA ASP A 322 15.26 28.83 7.16
C ASP A 322 14.84 29.88 8.23
N PRO A 323 14.54 31.14 7.89
CA PRO A 323 14.06 32.11 8.88
C PRO A 323 12.69 31.80 9.48
N ALA A 324 11.87 30.99 8.82
CA ALA A 324 10.55 30.57 9.32
C ALA A 324 10.65 29.41 10.30
N VAL A 325 11.71 28.60 10.23
CA VAL A 325 11.95 27.46 11.13
C VAL A 325 12.71 27.95 12.36
N SER A 326 12.05 27.95 13.52
CA SER A 326 12.68 28.43 14.76
C SER A 326 13.87 27.57 15.18
N GLN A 327 14.82 28.17 15.94
CA GLN A 327 15.99 27.42 16.42
C GLN A 327 15.57 26.25 17.32
N SER A 328 14.51 26.37 18.10
CA SER A 328 14.01 25.28 18.94
C SER A 328 13.54 24.08 18.13
N VAL A 329 12.94 24.31 16.97
CA VAL A 329 12.54 23.21 16.05
C VAL A 329 13.76 22.56 15.44
N LYS A 330 14.78 23.34 15.05
CA LYS A 330 16.05 22.79 14.53
C LYS A 330 16.75 21.93 15.57
N ASP A 331 16.84 22.42 16.82
CA ASP A 331 17.46 21.68 17.94
C ASP A 331 16.68 20.39 18.27
N GLU A 332 15.34 20.42 18.14
CA GLU A 332 14.49 19.24 18.31
C GLU A 332 14.72 18.22 17.19
N LEU A 333 14.77 18.67 15.92
CA LEU A 333 15.05 17.79 14.78
C LEU A 333 16.42 17.07 14.92
N ASP A 334 17.44 17.79 15.39
CA ASP A 334 18.76 17.21 15.67
C ASP A 334 18.68 16.16 16.79
N THR A 335 17.89 16.43 17.84
CA THR A 335 17.67 15.49 18.95
C THR A 335 16.95 14.24 18.46
N VAL A 336 15.84 14.42 17.74
CA VAL A 336 15.06 13.30 17.16
C VAL A 336 15.90 12.48 16.19
N LYS A 337 16.73 13.12 15.35
CA LYS A 337 17.67 12.42 14.48
C LYS A 337 18.61 11.50 15.30
N GLN A 338 19.17 12.00 16.40
CA GLN A 338 20.06 11.19 17.25
C GLN A 338 19.31 10.07 17.98
N ASP A 339 18.06 10.33 18.39
CA ASP A 339 17.23 9.31 19.03
C ASP A 339 16.82 8.19 18.05
N ILE A 340 16.58 8.49 16.79
CA ILE A 340 16.36 7.48 15.74
C ILE A 340 17.66 6.66 15.51
N ILE A 341 18.79 7.34 15.30
CA ILE A 341 20.10 6.66 15.07
C ILE A 341 20.46 5.74 16.25
N SER A 342 20.18 6.16 17.48
CA SER A 342 20.46 5.35 18.68
C SER A 342 19.43 4.27 18.97
N GLY A 343 18.32 4.22 18.20
CA GLY A 343 17.24 3.26 18.40
C GLY A 343 16.31 3.59 19.56
N ASN A 344 16.35 4.82 20.11
CA ASN A 344 15.42 5.30 21.14
C ASN A 344 14.04 5.61 20.52
N ILE A 345 14.01 6.02 19.26
CA ILE A 345 12.81 6.21 18.45
C ILE A 345 12.89 5.22 17.28
N ASP A 346 11.86 4.41 17.13
CA ASP A 346 11.62 3.62 15.94
C ASP A 346 10.48 4.30 15.15
N PRO A 347 10.77 4.86 13.95
CA PRO A 347 9.76 5.55 13.12
C PRO A 347 8.57 4.68 12.71
N LEU A 348 8.72 3.36 12.77
CA LEU A 348 7.66 2.39 12.42
C LEU A 348 6.85 1.95 13.66
N SER A 349 7.18 2.42 14.85
CA SER A 349 6.48 2.10 16.11
C SER A 349 5.40 3.13 16.45
N PRO A 350 4.39 2.72 17.24
CA PRO A 350 3.32 3.62 17.66
C PRO A 350 3.83 4.70 18.63
N CYS A 351 3.26 5.90 18.52
CA CYS A 351 3.50 6.95 19.49
C CYS A 351 2.88 6.62 20.86
N PRO A 352 3.44 7.14 21.96
CA PRO A 352 2.87 6.95 23.29
C PRO A 352 1.39 7.41 23.34
N GLY A 353 0.49 6.49 23.74
CA GLY A 353 -0.96 6.77 23.84
C GLY A 353 -1.73 6.68 22.53
N GLN A 354 -1.10 6.29 21.43
CA GLN A 354 -1.78 6.00 20.17
C GLN A 354 -2.57 4.69 20.27
N THR A 355 -3.83 4.70 19.86
CA THR A 355 -4.66 3.49 19.80
C THR A 355 -4.10 2.52 18.76
N GLN A 356 -3.72 1.31 19.18
CA GLN A 356 -3.15 0.29 18.31
C GLN A 356 -4.23 -0.72 17.92
N VAL A 357 -4.33 -1.00 16.63
CA VAL A 357 -5.40 -1.82 16.04
C VAL A 357 -4.85 -2.82 15.04
N GLY A 358 -5.21 -4.08 15.21
CA GLY A 358 -4.98 -5.13 14.24
C GLY A 358 -6.25 -5.51 13.49
N LEU A 359 -6.16 -5.73 12.19
CA LEU A 359 -7.22 -6.26 11.34
C LEU A 359 -6.79 -7.60 10.76
N VAL A 360 -7.57 -8.64 11.00
CA VAL A 360 -7.32 -10.02 10.51
C VAL A 360 -8.32 -10.34 9.41
N SER A 361 -7.83 -10.61 8.18
CA SER A 361 -8.70 -11.01 7.06
C SER A 361 -9.14 -12.47 7.15
N ASP A 362 -10.20 -12.82 6.44
CA ASP A 362 -10.41 -14.20 6.05
C ASP A 362 -9.47 -14.61 4.89
N VAL A 363 -9.62 -15.85 4.39
CA VAL A 363 -8.76 -16.41 3.35
C VAL A 363 -8.85 -15.71 1.98
N ALA A 364 -9.81 -14.78 1.79
CA ALA A 364 -9.91 -13.99 0.57
C ALA A 364 -8.89 -12.84 0.54
N GLY A 365 -8.32 -12.47 1.68
CA GLY A 365 -7.35 -11.37 1.79
C GLY A 365 -7.96 -9.98 1.54
N PHE A 366 -7.18 -8.91 1.74
CA PHE A 366 -7.68 -7.54 1.63
C PHE A 366 -7.84 -7.03 0.18
N ASN A 367 -7.43 -7.81 -0.82
CA ASN A 367 -7.55 -7.46 -2.24
C ASN A 367 -8.77 -8.09 -2.93
N ASP A 368 -9.81 -8.48 -2.16
CA ASP A 368 -11.02 -9.13 -2.69
C ASP A 368 -11.99 -8.17 -3.41
N LEU A 369 -11.65 -6.89 -3.51
CA LEU A 369 -12.42 -5.81 -4.13
C LEU A 369 -13.84 -5.63 -3.54
N SER A 370 -14.15 -6.28 -2.43
CA SER A 370 -15.48 -6.37 -1.83
C SER A 370 -15.39 -6.29 -0.29
N PHE A 371 -15.65 -7.37 0.41
CA PHE A 371 -15.88 -7.44 1.85
C PHE A 371 -14.65 -7.12 2.72
N ASN A 372 -13.53 -7.81 2.50
CA ASN A 372 -12.28 -7.55 3.23
C ASN A 372 -11.66 -6.21 2.83
N TRP A 373 -11.74 -5.87 1.54
CA TRP A 373 -11.30 -4.56 1.04
C TRP A 373 -12.04 -3.41 1.76
N MET A 374 -13.37 -3.54 1.95
CA MET A 374 -14.15 -2.53 2.69
C MET A 374 -13.71 -2.43 4.16
N ALA A 375 -13.39 -3.57 4.81
CA ALA A 375 -12.86 -3.56 6.18
C ALA A 375 -11.52 -2.81 6.24
N TYR A 376 -10.63 -3.06 5.29
CA TYR A 376 -9.36 -2.36 5.15
C TYR A 376 -9.54 -0.84 4.92
N GLN A 377 -10.52 -0.43 4.10
CA GLN A 377 -10.84 1.00 3.92
C GLN A 377 -11.26 1.67 5.23
N GLY A 378 -12.02 0.97 6.08
CA GLY A 378 -12.39 1.46 7.40
C GLY A 378 -11.18 1.60 8.34
N LEU A 379 -10.27 0.65 8.32
CA LEU A 379 -9.02 0.69 9.06
C LEU A 379 -8.14 1.85 8.60
N TRP A 380 -7.94 1.99 7.28
CA TRP A 380 -7.15 3.05 6.67
C TRP A 380 -7.74 4.44 6.97
N ARG A 381 -9.08 4.58 6.92
CA ARG A 381 -9.75 5.82 7.31
C ARG A 381 -9.51 6.16 8.79
N ALA A 382 -9.57 5.18 9.69
CA ALA A 382 -9.27 5.40 11.11
C ALA A 382 -7.81 5.80 11.35
N GLN A 383 -6.89 5.27 10.57
CA GLN A 383 -5.49 5.70 10.62
C GLN A 383 -5.34 7.18 10.26
N ASN A 384 -6.04 7.64 9.20
CA ASN A 384 -5.89 9.00 8.69
C ASN A 384 -6.67 10.03 9.53
N GLU A 385 -7.90 9.69 9.95
CA GLU A 385 -8.78 10.63 10.64
C GLU A 385 -8.64 10.59 12.16
N LEU A 386 -8.36 9.41 12.72
CA LEU A 386 -8.25 9.19 14.16
C LEU A 386 -6.79 9.09 14.63
N GLY A 387 -5.83 9.01 13.73
CA GLY A 387 -4.42 8.79 14.07
C GLY A 387 -4.17 7.42 14.72
N ALA A 388 -4.98 6.41 14.43
CA ALA A 388 -4.76 5.05 14.92
C ALA A 388 -3.49 4.45 14.32
N PHE A 389 -2.76 3.69 15.11
CA PHE A 389 -1.68 2.84 14.61
C PHE A 389 -2.27 1.51 14.17
N ILE A 390 -2.07 1.14 12.92
CA ILE A 390 -2.73 -0.01 12.33
C ILE A 390 -1.75 -1.10 11.91
N ARG A 391 -2.19 -2.36 12.04
CA ARG A 391 -1.53 -3.54 11.48
C ARG A 391 -2.55 -4.42 10.78
N THR A 392 -2.11 -5.08 9.72
CA THR A 392 -2.92 -6.05 8.98
C THR A 392 -2.31 -7.44 9.09
N TYR A 393 -3.18 -8.44 9.19
CA TYR A 393 -2.82 -9.85 9.28
C TYR A 393 -3.65 -10.61 8.25
N GLU A 394 -3.01 -11.01 7.15
CA GLU A 394 -3.68 -11.78 6.10
C GLU A 394 -3.57 -13.28 6.36
N SER A 395 -4.70 -13.97 6.28
CA SER A 395 -4.75 -15.41 6.38
C SER A 395 -4.75 -16.06 5.01
N THR A 396 -4.07 -17.17 4.90
CA THR A 396 -4.02 -18.03 3.69
C THR A 396 -4.81 -19.32 3.89
N SER A 397 -5.11 -19.66 5.13
CA SER A 397 -5.83 -20.86 5.53
C SER A 397 -6.68 -20.57 6.78
N PRO A 398 -7.83 -21.24 6.98
CA PRO A 398 -8.57 -21.14 8.25
C PRO A 398 -7.76 -21.55 9.49
N ASP A 399 -6.74 -22.38 9.33
CA ASP A 399 -5.84 -22.78 10.43
C ASP A 399 -4.96 -21.60 10.91
N ASP A 400 -4.85 -20.53 10.14
CA ASP A 400 -4.08 -19.33 10.49
C ASP A 400 -4.83 -18.44 11.50
N TYR A 401 -6.17 -18.48 11.54
CA TYR A 401 -6.98 -17.53 12.31
C TYR A 401 -6.61 -17.44 13.80
N PRO A 402 -6.48 -18.56 14.56
CA PRO A 402 -6.08 -18.48 15.95
C PRO A 402 -4.66 -17.92 16.13
N ILE A 403 -3.75 -18.25 15.20
CA ILE A 403 -2.35 -17.80 15.22
C ILE A 403 -2.28 -16.29 14.99
N LEU A 404 -2.99 -15.80 13.97
CA LEU A 404 -2.99 -14.38 13.62
C LEU A 404 -3.67 -13.52 14.69
N LEU A 405 -4.75 -14.01 15.33
CA LEU A 405 -5.38 -13.33 16.46
C LEU A 405 -4.46 -13.27 17.66
N ALA A 406 -3.75 -14.37 17.97
CA ALA A 406 -2.75 -14.37 19.04
C ALA A 406 -1.57 -13.44 18.72
N THR A 407 -1.12 -13.38 17.46
CA THR A 407 -0.09 -12.45 16.99
C THR A 407 -0.56 -11.01 17.12
N CYS A 408 -1.80 -10.72 16.73
CA CYS A 408 -2.41 -9.40 16.90
C CYS A 408 -2.35 -8.93 18.36
N VAL A 409 -2.64 -9.81 19.31
CA VAL A 409 -2.52 -9.51 20.75
C VAL A 409 -1.07 -9.35 21.19
N ALA A 410 -0.18 -10.23 20.71
CA ALA A 410 1.25 -10.19 21.04
C ALA A 410 1.97 -8.95 20.54
N ASP A 411 1.46 -8.34 19.48
CA ASP A 411 1.93 -7.07 18.92
C ASP A 411 1.38 -5.84 19.67
N ASP A 412 0.87 -6.04 20.90
CA ASP A 412 0.34 -5.00 21.78
C ASP A 412 -0.83 -4.19 21.19
N ASN A 413 -1.61 -4.77 20.26
CA ASN A 413 -2.82 -4.12 19.78
C ASN A 413 -3.88 -4.05 20.89
N GLU A 414 -4.43 -2.85 21.12
CA GLU A 414 -5.54 -2.62 22.06
C GLU A 414 -6.84 -3.23 21.55
N LEU A 415 -6.99 -3.31 20.21
CA LEU A 415 -8.15 -3.83 19.50
C LEU A 415 -7.71 -4.76 18.37
N CYS A 416 -8.25 -5.99 18.34
CA CYS A 416 -8.09 -6.92 17.22
C CYS A 416 -9.45 -7.16 16.54
N ILE A 417 -9.56 -6.89 15.25
CA ILE A 417 -10.79 -7.03 14.47
C ILE A 417 -10.64 -8.18 13.49
N GLY A 418 -11.52 -9.18 13.55
CA GLY A 418 -11.65 -10.25 12.57
C GLY A 418 -12.70 -9.93 11.51
N VAL A 419 -12.40 -10.23 10.24
CA VAL A 419 -13.29 -9.96 9.12
C VAL A 419 -13.98 -11.26 8.68
N GLY A 420 -15.30 -11.35 8.91
CA GLY A 420 -16.12 -12.44 8.41
C GLY A 420 -16.35 -13.58 9.39
N PHE A 421 -17.41 -14.35 9.08
CA PHE A 421 -17.92 -15.41 9.94
C PHE A 421 -16.95 -16.58 10.14
N GLN A 422 -16.01 -16.79 9.23
CA GLN A 422 -15.04 -17.89 9.32
C GLN A 422 -14.11 -17.74 10.54
N LEU A 423 -13.92 -16.51 11.04
CA LEU A 423 -13.14 -16.24 12.24
C LEU A 423 -13.95 -16.39 13.55
N MET A 424 -15.25 -16.74 13.49
CA MET A 424 -16.16 -16.71 14.63
C MET A 424 -15.65 -17.51 15.84
N ASP A 425 -15.26 -18.75 15.63
CA ASP A 425 -14.81 -19.63 16.74
C ASP A 425 -13.45 -19.16 17.27
N ALA A 426 -12.52 -18.81 16.39
CA ALA A 426 -11.19 -18.36 16.78
C ALA A 426 -11.22 -17.05 17.58
N ILE A 427 -12.03 -16.07 17.17
CA ILE A 427 -12.12 -14.78 17.89
C ILE A 427 -12.90 -14.91 19.20
N HIS A 428 -13.86 -15.84 19.26
CA HIS A 428 -14.57 -16.15 20.49
C HIS A 428 -13.61 -16.72 21.56
N GLU A 429 -12.76 -17.69 21.19
CA GLU A 429 -11.72 -18.24 22.04
C GLU A 429 -10.70 -17.17 22.44
N ALA A 430 -10.19 -16.38 21.48
CA ALA A 430 -9.25 -15.30 21.74
C ALA A 430 -9.81 -14.27 22.73
N ALA A 431 -11.09 -13.90 22.63
CA ALA A 431 -11.72 -12.97 23.57
C ALA A 431 -11.80 -13.55 25.01
N GLY A 432 -11.93 -14.87 25.16
CA GLY A 432 -11.87 -15.56 26.42
C GLY A 432 -10.47 -15.63 27.02
N ASP A 433 -9.47 -15.92 26.18
CA ASP A 433 -8.08 -16.09 26.59
C ASP A 433 -7.38 -14.75 26.89
N TYR A 434 -7.79 -13.66 26.22
CA TYR A 434 -7.20 -12.32 26.33
C TYR A 434 -8.22 -11.26 26.81
N PRO A 435 -8.72 -11.34 28.05
CA PRO A 435 -9.81 -10.48 28.55
C PRO A 435 -9.47 -8.98 28.64
N SER A 436 -8.18 -8.61 28.57
CA SER A 436 -7.73 -7.21 28.56
C SER A 436 -7.73 -6.60 27.18
N THR A 437 -7.68 -7.41 26.11
CA THR A 437 -7.73 -6.96 24.72
C THR A 437 -9.18 -6.86 24.26
N LYS A 438 -9.49 -5.83 23.48
CA LYS A 438 -10.79 -5.68 22.83
C LYS A 438 -10.79 -6.41 21.51
N PHE A 439 -11.92 -7.02 21.19
CA PHE A 439 -12.12 -7.71 19.92
C PHE A 439 -13.34 -7.17 19.18
N GLY A 440 -13.25 -7.10 17.87
CA GLY A 440 -14.35 -6.84 16.97
C GLY A 440 -14.50 -7.97 15.96
N ILE A 441 -15.70 -8.28 15.53
CA ILE A 441 -15.92 -9.22 14.41
C ILE A 441 -17.01 -8.70 13.48
N ILE A 442 -16.73 -8.81 12.18
CA ILE A 442 -17.65 -8.37 11.14
C ILE A 442 -18.58 -9.54 10.76
N ASP A 443 -19.87 -9.25 10.67
CA ASP A 443 -20.92 -10.18 10.20
C ASP A 443 -21.23 -11.35 11.14
N VAL A 444 -20.90 -11.21 12.42
CA VAL A 444 -21.17 -12.22 13.45
C VAL A 444 -21.77 -11.58 14.69
N THR A 445 -22.68 -12.28 15.33
CA THR A 445 -23.26 -11.89 16.62
C THR A 445 -23.15 -13.02 17.62
N PHE A 446 -23.06 -12.68 18.90
CA PHE A 446 -22.99 -13.68 19.99
C PHE A 446 -24.15 -13.51 20.97
N ASP A 447 -24.74 -14.60 21.34
CA ASP A 447 -25.75 -14.70 22.42
C ASP A 447 -25.39 -15.85 23.35
N PRO A 448 -25.05 -15.60 24.62
CA PRO A 448 -24.99 -14.29 25.29
C PRO A 448 -23.85 -13.40 24.83
N PRO A 449 -23.97 -12.05 24.99
CA PRO A 449 -22.93 -11.12 24.59
C PRO A 449 -21.67 -11.26 25.44
N ILE A 450 -20.49 -11.05 24.83
CA ILE A 450 -19.16 -11.15 25.47
C ILE A 450 -18.64 -9.71 25.68
N ALA A 451 -18.15 -9.43 26.89
CA ALA A 451 -17.88 -8.08 27.37
C ALA A 451 -16.77 -7.34 26.54
N ASN A 452 -15.73 -8.05 26.12
CA ASN A 452 -14.60 -7.53 25.35
C ASN A 452 -14.69 -7.88 23.85
N LEU A 453 -15.82 -8.42 23.36
CA LEU A 453 -16.02 -8.77 21.96
C LEU A 453 -17.26 -8.08 21.40
N ARG A 454 -17.09 -7.24 20.40
CA ARG A 454 -18.15 -6.58 19.63
C ARG A 454 -18.42 -7.37 18.36
N GLY A 455 -19.61 -7.92 18.23
CA GLY A 455 -20.12 -8.43 16.96
C GLY A 455 -20.84 -7.35 16.16
N THR A 456 -20.97 -7.55 14.85
CA THR A 456 -21.71 -6.67 13.97
C THR A 456 -22.80 -7.43 13.23
N TYR A 457 -23.96 -6.79 13.07
CA TYR A 457 -25.07 -7.27 12.26
C TYR A 457 -25.42 -6.20 11.22
N PHE A 458 -25.53 -6.61 9.98
CA PHE A 458 -25.96 -5.74 8.88
C PHE A 458 -27.34 -6.19 8.39
N ALA A 459 -28.31 -5.28 8.41
CA ALA A 459 -29.64 -5.51 7.86
C ALA A 459 -29.63 -5.38 6.33
N VAL A 460 -28.87 -6.26 5.67
CA VAL A 460 -28.65 -6.21 4.22
C VAL A 460 -29.92 -6.51 3.42
N ASP A 461 -30.89 -7.18 4.02
CA ASP A 461 -32.23 -7.38 3.46
C ASP A 461 -32.92 -6.05 3.16
N GLU A 462 -32.69 -4.98 3.95
CA GLU A 462 -33.25 -3.66 3.71
C GLU A 462 -32.76 -3.06 2.39
N ALA A 463 -31.45 -3.04 2.16
CA ALA A 463 -30.86 -2.50 0.93
C ALA A 463 -31.09 -3.43 -0.27
N SER A 464 -31.01 -4.74 -0.04
CA SER A 464 -31.23 -5.73 -1.09
C SER A 464 -32.68 -5.77 -1.56
N TYR A 465 -33.65 -5.49 -0.66
CA TYR A 465 -35.05 -5.27 -1.06
C TYR A 465 -35.18 -4.12 -2.06
N LEU A 466 -34.52 -2.99 -1.82
CA LEU A 466 -34.50 -1.87 -2.77
C LEU A 466 -33.84 -2.28 -4.10
N GLY A 467 -32.76 -3.07 -4.05
CA GLY A 467 -32.12 -3.66 -5.24
C GLY A 467 -33.05 -4.58 -6.04
N GLY A 468 -33.84 -5.40 -5.36
CA GLY A 468 -34.84 -6.28 -5.98
C GLY A 468 -35.98 -5.49 -6.64
N VAL A 469 -36.46 -4.43 -5.98
CA VAL A 469 -37.47 -3.50 -6.59
C VAL A 469 -36.87 -2.82 -7.81
N LEU A 470 -35.63 -2.33 -7.74
CA LEU A 470 -34.94 -1.74 -8.88
C LEU A 470 -34.86 -2.72 -10.05
N ALA A 471 -34.31 -3.92 -9.81
CA ALA A 471 -34.13 -4.94 -10.83
C ALA A 471 -35.42 -5.30 -11.55
N ALA A 472 -36.46 -5.63 -10.79
CA ALA A 472 -37.75 -6.02 -11.35
C ALA A 472 -38.56 -4.88 -12.03
N SER A 473 -38.17 -3.63 -11.78
CA SER A 473 -38.78 -2.45 -12.38
C SER A 473 -38.06 -1.90 -13.60
N MET A 474 -36.89 -2.45 -13.95
CA MET A 474 -36.16 -2.03 -15.14
C MET A 474 -36.94 -2.44 -16.42
N PRO A 475 -36.94 -1.58 -17.45
CA PRO A 475 -37.65 -1.89 -18.69
C PRO A 475 -37.13 -3.18 -19.36
N GLY A 476 -38.04 -4.08 -19.72
CA GLY A 476 -37.73 -5.31 -20.43
C GLY A 476 -37.19 -6.44 -19.54
N VAL A 477 -37.25 -6.30 -18.23
CA VAL A 477 -36.83 -7.35 -17.29
C VAL A 477 -37.99 -8.29 -16.99
N ASP A 478 -37.80 -9.58 -17.32
CA ASP A 478 -38.79 -10.64 -17.11
C ASP A 478 -38.29 -11.74 -16.15
N LYS A 479 -36.94 -11.87 -15.99
CA LYS A 479 -36.35 -12.90 -15.17
C LYS A 479 -35.12 -12.36 -14.42
N LEU A 480 -34.89 -12.84 -13.20
CA LEU A 480 -33.80 -12.43 -12.36
C LEU A 480 -32.87 -13.60 -11.99
N GLY A 481 -31.61 -13.29 -11.79
CA GLY A 481 -30.61 -14.20 -11.25
C GLY A 481 -30.04 -13.71 -9.94
N ALA A 482 -29.65 -14.65 -9.08
CA ALA A 482 -28.83 -14.37 -7.91
C ALA A 482 -27.77 -15.47 -7.78
N ILE A 483 -26.53 -15.07 -7.48
CA ILE A 483 -25.42 -16.00 -7.28
C ILE A 483 -24.90 -15.80 -5.87
N GLY A 484 -25.02 -16.83 -5.01
CA GLY A 484 -24.43 -16.84 -3.69
C GLY A 484 -23.03 -17.46 -3.70
N GLY A 485 -22.17 -17.03 -2.80
CA GLY A 485 -20.97 -17.76 -2.46
C GLY A 485 -21.31 -19.04 -1.70
N MET A 486 -21.10 -19.08 -0.40
CA MET A 486 -21.58 -20.17 0.46
C MET A 486 -23.03 -19.91 0.90
N GLN A 487 -23.79 -20.98 1.13
CA GLN A 487 -25.14 -20.87 1.70
C GLN A 487 -25.06 -20.64 3.20
N ILE A 488 -24.98 -19.38 3.60
CA ILE A 488 -24.87 -18.93 5.01
C ILE A 488 -25.83 -17.77 5.27
N PRO A 489 -26.21 -17.53 6.53
CA PRO A 489 -27.22 -16.53 6.87
C PRO A 489 -26.99 -15.11 6.28
N PRO A 490 -25.75 -14.54 6.29
CA PRO A 490 -25.56 -13.23 5.66
C PRO A 490 -25.81 -13.22 4.15
N VAL A 491 -25.43 -14.28 3.43
CA VAL A 491 -25.66 -14.41 1.98
C VAL A 491 -27.14 -14.61 1.67
N ASP A 492 -27.79 -15.51 2.43
CA ASP A 492 -29.23 -15.78 2.27
C ASP A 492 -30.06 -14.54 2.55
N LEU A 493 -29.67 -13.71 3.54
CA LEU A 493 -30.34 -12.45 3.86
C LEU A 493 -30.33 -11.44 2.69
N PHE A 494 -29.22 -11.31 1.97
CA PHE A 494 -29.14 -10.52 0.75
C PHE A 494 -30.10 -11.05 -0.33
N ILE A 495 -30.03 -12.36 -0.60
CA ILE A 495 -30.83 -13.00 -1.66
C ILE A 495 -32.33 -12.95 -1.33
N ASP A 496 -32.69 -13.13 -0.06
CA ASP A 496 -34.09 -13.06 0.37
C ASP A 496 -34.63 -11.63 0.29
N GLY A 497 -33.88 -10.61 0.70
CA GLY A 497 -34.25 -9.20 0.50
C GLY A 497 -34.49 -8.89 -0.98
N TYR A 498 -33.55 -9.26 -1.85
CA TYR A 498 -33.67 -9.08 -3.30
C TYR A 498 -34.91 -9.77 -3.86
N ARG A 499 -35.16 -11.03 -3.49
CA ARG A 499 -36.34 -11.78 -3.90
C ARG A 499 -37.62 -11.11 -3.45
N GLN A 500 -37.73 -10.68 -2.18
CA GLN A 500 -38.94 -10.03 -1.64
C GLN A 500 -39.19 -8.69 -2.34
N GLY A 501 -38.17 -7.88 -2.56
CA GLY A 501 -38.30 -6.63 -3.30
C GLY A 501 -38.79 -6.84 -4.73
N ALA A 502 -38.22 -7.80 -5.45
CA ALA A 502 -38.62 -8.13 -6.82
C ALA A 502 -40.06 -8.66 -6.87
N GLN A 503 -40.45 -9.55 -5.95
CA GLN A 503 -41.81 -10.11 -5.87
C GLN A 503 -42.85 -9.08 -5.44
N CYS A 504 -42.45 -8.01 -4.78
CA CYS A 504 -43.39 -6.89 -4.52
C CYS A 504 -43.72 -6.10 -5.80
N VAL A 505 -42.86 -6.09 -6.79
CA VAL A 505 -43.08 -5.50 -8.11
C VAL A 505 -43.91 -6.45 -9.00
N ASN A 506 -43.45 -7.69 -9.10
CA ASN A 506 -44.09 -8.76 -9.87
C ASN A 506 -44.04 -10.07 -9.07
N PRO A 507 -45.18 -10.50 -8.47
CA PRO A 507 -45.24 -11.69 -7.63
C PRO A 507 -44.81 -13.00 -8.33
N ASP A 508 -44.97 -13.04 -9.65
CA ASP A 508 -44.69 -14.22 -10.46
C ASP A 508 -43.33 -14.14 -11.17
N ILE A 509 -42.44 -13.14 -10.86
CA ILE A 509 -41.17 -12.98 -11.50
C ILE A 509 -40.27 -14.21 -11.21
N PRO A 510 -39.79 -14.91 -12.23
CA PRO A 510 -38.88 -16.05 -12.02
C PRO A 510 -37.51 -15.58 -11.51
N ILE A 511 -37.01 -16.22 -10.46
CA ILE A 511 -35.71 -15.92 -9.89
C ILE A 511 -34.94 -17.23 -9.75
N VAL A 512 -33.79 -17.34 -10.43
CA VAL A 512 -32.87 -18.47 -10.26
C VAL A 512 -31.79 -18.11 -9.27
N VAL A 513 -31.48 -19.02 -8.35
CA VAL A 513 -30.42 -18.88 -7.35
C VAL A 513 -29.42 -20.01 -7.53
N THR A 514 -28.12 -19.67 -7.54
CA THR A 514 -27.01 -20.63 -7.64
C THR A 514 -25.99 -20.30 -6.57
N TYR A 515 -25.48 -21.31 -5.84
CA TYR A 515 -24.38 -21.15 -4.90
C TYR A 515 -23.10 -21.74 -5.51
N THR A 516 -21.97 -21.04 -5.35
CA THR A 516 -20.65 -21.46 -5.88
C THR A 516 -19.80 -22.20 -4.85
N ASP A 517 -20.27 -22.25 -3.59
CA ASP A 517 -19.58 -22.83 -2.43
C ASP A 517 -18.18 -22.22 -2.14
N THR A 518 -17.93 -21.02 -2.68
CA THR A 518 -16.67 -20.26 -2.48
C THR A 518 -16.88 -18.75 -2.57
N PHE A 519 -15.94 -17.99 -1.96
CA PHE A 519 -15.87 -16.54 -2.08
C PHE A 519 -14.62 -16.06 -2.85
N THR A 520 -13.74 -16.99 -3.32
CA THR A 520 -12.40 -16.67 -3.80
C THR A 520 -12.14 -17.06 -5.27
N ASP A 521 -13.13 -17.60 -5.98
CA ASP A 521 -12.97 -18.11 -7.36
C ASP A 521 -13.82 -17.36 -8.39
N PRO A 522 -13.28 -16.32 -9.06
CA PRO A 522 -13.99 -15.61 -10.12
C PRO A 522 -14.42 -16.48 -11.29
N ALA A 523 -13.71 -17.56 -11.60
CA ALA A 523 -14.08 -18.43 -12.73
C ALA A 523 -15.38 -19.19 -12.46
N LEU A 524 -15.63 -19.60 -11.21
CA LEU A 524 -16.91 -20.18 -10.81
C LEU A 524 -18.04 -19.17 -10.87
N GLY A 525 -17.79 -17.92 -10.44
CA GLY A 525 -18.74 -16.82 -10.56
C GLY A 525 -19.13 -16.54 -12.01
N PHE A 526 -18.14 -16.47 -12.90
CA PHE A 526 -18.32 -16.29 -14.33
C PHE A 526 -19.20 -17.39 -14.95
N GLY A 527 -18.87 -18.67 -14.68
CA GLY A 527 -19.65 -19.81 -15.18
C GLY A 527 -21.08 -19.87 -14.65
N ALA A 528 -21.31 -19.50 -13.38
CA ALA A 528 -22.63 -19.42 -12.80
C ALA A 528 -23.46 -18.32 -13.47
N ALA A 529 -22.90 -17.14 -13.72
CA ALA A 529 -23.56 -16.05 -14.42
C ALA A 529 -23.91 -16.42 -15.85
N GLN A 530 -22.98 -17.01 -16.61
CA GLN A 530 -23.25 -17.51 -17.97
C GLN A 530 -24.44 -18.50 -17.98
N THR A 531 -24.51 -19.40 -16.99
CA THR A 531 -25.60 -20.36 -16.88
C THR A 531 -26.95 -19.65 -16.64
N GLN A 532 -26.98 -18.64 -15.79
CA GLN A 532 -28.18 -17.87 -15.51
C GLN A 532 -28.60 -16.99 -16.70
N ILE A 533 -27.63 -16.40 -17.41
CA ILE A 533 -27.85 -15.63 -18.65
C ILE A 533 -28.44 -16.53 -19.74
N ALA A 534 -27.88 -17.74 -19.92
CA ALA A 534 -28.41 -18.71 -20.87
C ALA A 534 -29.84 -19.18 -20.52
N TRP A 535 -30.22 -19.19 -19.23
CA TRP A 535 -31.60 -19.41 -18.79
C TRP A 535 -32.51 -18.21 -19.11
N GLY A 536 -31.94 -17.05 -19.40
CA GLY A 536 -32.61 -15.79 -19.76
C GLY A 536 -32.76 -14.83 -18.59
N ALA A 537 -31.86 -14.85 -17.64
CA ALA A 537 -31.83 -13.81 -16.59
C ALA A 537 -31.44 -12.46 -17.20
N ASP A 538 -32.21 -11.44 -16.91
CA ASP A 538 -32.04 -10.06 -17.41
C ASP A 538 -31.25 -9.19 -16.42
N VAL A 539 -31.23 -9.57 -15.13
CA VAL A 539 -30.44 -8.91 -14.07
C VAL A 539 -29.82 -9.98 -13.17
N ILE A 540 -28.54 -9.85 -12.83
CA ILE A 540 -27.83 -10.76 -11.94
C ILE A 540 -27.33 -10.01 -10.70
N LEU A 541 -27.66 -10.54 -9.50
CA LEU A 541 -27.11 -10.12 -8.23
C LEU A 541 -26.10 -11.16 -7.73
N PRO A 542 -24.78 -10.93 -7.79
CA PRO A 542 -23.78 -11.80 -7.22
C PRO A 542 -23.46 -11.42 -5.77
N VAL A 543 -23.70 -12.35 -4.84
CA VAL A 543 -23.44 -12.22 -3.39
C VAL A 543 -22.37 -13.22 -3.00
N ALA A 544 -21.15 -13.04 -3.51
CA ALA A 544 -20.13 -14.09 -3.46
C ALA A 544 -18.68 -13.56 -3.26
N GLY A 545 -18.48 -12.41 -2.59
CA GLY A 545 -17.15 -11.85 -2.35
C GLY A 545 -16.36 -11.67 -3.65
N TYR A 546 -15.09 -12.07 -3.70
CA TYR A 546 -14.24 -11.99 -4.91
C TYR A 546 -14.78 -12.83 -6.09
N THR A 547 -15.51 -13.91 -5.82
CA THR A 547 -16.20 -14.70 -6.86
C THR A 547 -17.21 -13.85 -7.64
N SER A 548 -17.79 -12.80 -7.03
CA SER A 548 -18.71 -11.86 -7.70
C SER A 548 -18.08 -11.11 -8.86
N VAL A 549 -16.77 -10.87 -8.83
CA VAL A 549 -16.02 -10.19 -9.91
C VAL A 549 -16.19 -10.93 -11.24
N GLY A 550 -16.09 -12.26 -11.21
CA GLY A 550 -16.31 -13.08 -12.40
C GLY A 550 -17.76 -13.02 -12.90
N ALA A 551 -18.73 -13.03 -11.99
CA ALA A 551 -20.15 -12.93 -12.36
C ALA A 551 -20.51 -11.57 -12.99
N VAL A 552 -19.97 -10.48 -12.44
CA VAL A 552 -20.13 -9.13 -13.00
C VAL A 552 -19.51 -9.04 -14.38
N ASN A 553 -18.30 -9.55 -14.56
CA ASN A 553 -17.63 -9.57 -15.87
C ASN A 553 -18.45 -10.33 -16.91
N ALA A 554 -18.97 -11.52 -16.59
CA ALA A 554 -19.82 -12.28 -17.51
C ALA A 554 -21.09 -11.53 -17.89
N ALA A 555 -21.73 -10.86 -16.94
CA ALA A 555 -22.93 -10.07 -17.20
C ALA A 555 -22.62 -8.87 -18.12
N ILE A 556 -21.52 -8.15 -17.87
CA ILE A 556 -21.09 -7.02 -18.70
C ILE A 556 -20.73 -7.47 -20.12
N GLU A 557 -19.99 -8.58 -20.28
CA GLU A 557 -19.64 -9.12 -21.59
C GLU A 557 -20.88 -9.47 -22.44
N GLU A 558 -21.92 -9.99 -21.80
CA GLU A 558 -23.19 -10.35 -22.45
C GLU A 558 -24.21 -9.23 -22.49
N GLN A 559 -23.85 -8.02 -22.03
CA GLN A 559 -24.73 -6.85 -21.98
C GLN A 559 -26.01 -7.08 -21.17
N VAL A 560 -25.90 -7.83 -20.08
CA VAL A 560 -26.94 -8.12 -19.11
C VAL A 560 -26.72 -7.24 -17.87
N TRP A 561 -27.81 -6.73 -17.31
CA TRP A 561 -27.72 -5.92 -16.08
C TRP A 561 -27.12 -6.71 -14.92
N THR A 562 -26.30 -6.05 -14.14
CA THR A 562 -25.74 -6.62 -12.91
C THR A 562 -25.71 -5.62 -11.78
N MET A 563 -25.48 -6.09 -10.57
CA MET A 563 -25.28 -5.27 -9.38
C MET A 563 -23.98 -5.70 -8.67
N GLY A 564 -23.31 -4.78 -8.00
CA GLY A 564 -22.28 -5.11 -7.04
C GLY A 564 -22.86 -5.43 -5.66
N VAL A 565 -22.02 -5.96 -4.75
CA VAL A 565 -22.35 -6.17 -3.34
C VAL A 565 -21.21 -5.73 -2.42
N ASP A 566 -21.55 -5.46 -1.16
CA ASP A 566 -20.65 -4.99 -0.11
C ASP A 566 -20.03 -3.63 -0.42
N ALA A 567 -19.22 -3.52 -1.47
CA ALA A 567 -18.59 -2.30 -1.95
C ALA A 567 -19.34 -1.69 -3.14
N ASP A 568 -19.07 -0.42 -3.41
CA ASP A 568 -19.45 0.20 -4.69
C ASP A 568 -18.48 -0.28 -5.79
N PHE A 569 -18.89 -1.26 -6.59
CA PHE A 569 -18.06 -1.90 -7.62
C PHE A 569 -17.61 -0.95 -8.71
N TYR A 570 -18.32 0.16 -8.93
CA TYR A 570 -17.85 1.20 -9.84
C TYR A 570 -16.46 1.73 -9.42
N TYR A 571 -16.23 1.85 -8.12
CA TYR A 571 -14.93 2.27 -7.59
C TYR A 571 -14.01 1.09 -7.31
N SER A 572 -14.47 0.06 -6.61
CA SER A 572 -13.57 -1.02 -6.16
C SER A 572 -13.11 -1.94 -7.30
N MET A 573 -13.95 -2.16 -8.32
CA MET A 573 -13.63 -3.04 -9.43
C MET A 573 -13.15 -2.28 -10.68
N PHE A 574 -13.74 -1.08 -10.95
CA PHE A 574 -13.47 -0.31 -12.17
C PHE A 574 -12.68 0.99 -11.92
N GLY A 575 -12.24 1.24 -10.67
CA GLY A 575 -11.42 2.40 -10.32
C GLY A 575 -12.12 3.76 -10.46
N GLY A 576 -13.44 3.79 -10.55
CA GLY A 576 -14.22 5.01 -10.74
C GLY A 576 -14.12 5.59 -12.16
N ALA A 577 -13.70 4.78 -13.13
CA ALA A 577 -13.59 5.16 -14.54
C ALA A 577 -14.70 4.55 -15.38
N SER A 578 -15.25 5.34 -16.30
CA SER A 578 -16.16 4.83 -17.33
C SER A 578 -15.38 3.99 -18.33
N VAL A 579 -15.40 2.67 -18.15
CA VAL A 579 -14.86 1.71 -19.11
C VAL A 579 -16.02 1.01 -19.84
N PRO A 580 -15.80 0.47 -21.07
CA PRO A 580 -16.87 -0.22 -21.79
C PRO A 580 -17.52 -1.32 -20.94
N GLY A 581 -18.83 -1.27 -20.79
CA GLY A 581 -19.63 -2.25 -20.03
C GLY A 581 -20.08 -1.75 -18.65
N THR A 582 -19.47 -0.70 -18.06
CA THR A 582 -19.90 -0.15 -16.76
C THR A 582 -21.33 0.39 -16.78
N GLU A 583 -21.85 0.71 -17.97
CA GLU A 583 -23.26 1.09 -18.16
C GLU A 583 -24.26 -0.04 -17.83
N TYR A 584 -23.81 -1.32 -17.75
CA TYR A 584 -24.63 -2.45 -17.32
C TYR A 584 -24.55 -2.74 -15.82
N LEU A 585 -23.68 -2.05 -15.06
CA LEU A 585 -23.66 -2.08 -13.60
C LEU A 585 -24.73 -1.11 -13.06
N LEU A 586 -25.93 -1.64 -12.72
CA LEU A 586 -27.04 -0.82 -12.27
C LEU A 586 -26.73 -0.02 -11.01
N THR A 587 -26.13 -0.65 -10.03
CA THR A 587 -25.75 -0.12 -8.72
C THR A 587 -24.98 -1.18 -7.96
N SER A 588 -24.61 -0.91 -6.72
CA SER A 588 -24.17 -1.94 -5.76
C SER A 588 -25.09 -1.92 -4.53
N VAL A 589 -25.43 -3.10 -4.01
CA VAL A 589 -26.07 -3.24 -2.70
C VAL A 589 -24.97 -3.16 -1.65
N VAL A 590 -24.77 -1.96 -1.13
CA VAL A 590 -23.62 -1.62 -0.28
C VAL A 590 -23.87 -2.06 1.15
N LYS A 591 -22.83 -2.65 1.75
CA LYS A 591 -22.72 -3.01 3.16
C LYS A 591 -21.51 -2.31 3.74
N ARG A 592 -21.72 -1.31 4.57
CA ARG A 592 -20.70 -0.38 5.05
C ARG A 592 -19.83 -1.02 6.15
N VAL A 593 -19.11 -2.07 5.76
CA VAL A 593 -18.11 -2.73 6.61
C VAL A 593 -17.04 -1.74 7.06
N ASP A 594 -16.67 -0.79 6.19
CA ASP A 594 -15.77 0.32 6.51
C ASP A 594 -16.23 1.14 7.71
N ASN A 595 -17.54 1.46 7.79
CA ASN A 595 -18.10 2.15 8.95
C ASN A 595 -18.02 1.30 10.22
N ALA A 596 -18.24 -0.01 10.11
CA ALA A 596 -18.20 -0.89 11.27
C ALA A 596 -16.79 -1.00 11.88
N VAL A 597 -15.75 -1.11 11.04
CA VAL A 597 -14.35 -1.10 11.47
C VAL A 597 -14.00 0.27 12.06
N TYR A 598 -14.27 1.36 11.32
CA TYR A 598 -13.99 2.72 11.77
C TYR A 598 -14.65 3.06 13.11
N ASP A 599 -15.94 2.80 13.26
CA ASP A 599 -16.70 3.07 14.48
C ASP A 599 -16.18 2.26 15.68
N THR A 600 -15.74 1.01 15.45
CA THR A 600 -15.19 0.18 16.52
C THR A 600 -13.86 0.74 17.01
N ILE A 601 -13.04 1.27 16.08
CA ILE A 601 -11.78 1.96 16.42
C ILE A 601 -12.04 3.29 17.12
N ALA A 602 -13.00 4.10 16.62
CA ALA A 602 -13.38 5.37 17.21
C ALA A 602 -13.89 5.21 18.65
N ASP A 603 -14.76 4.21 18.88
CA ASP A 603 -15.26 3.88 20.22
C ASP A 603 -14.14 3.40 21.14
N THR A 604 -13.17 2.65 20.62
CA THR A 604 -11.99 2.20 21.38
C THR A 604 -11.14 3.38 21.82
N LYS A 605 -10.78 4.26 20.87
CA LYS A 605 -10.00 5.48 21.14
C LYS A 605 -10.69 6.41 22.15
N ALA A 606 -12.01 6.55 22.05
CA ALA A 606 -12.81 7.36 22.95
C ALA A 606 -13.09 6.68 24.30
N SER A 607 -12.57 5.48 24.57
CA SER A 607 -12.88 4.65 25.74
C SER A 607 -14.38 4.34 25.91
N ASN A 608 -15.12 4.31 24.80
CA ASN A 608 -16.55 4.03 24.72
C ASN A 608 -16.85 2.62 24.19
N PHE A 609 -15.82 1.81 23.98
CA PHE A 609 -15.99 0.45 23.49
C PHE A 609 -16.90 -0.36 24.41
N SER A 610 -17.86 -1.06 23.82
CA SER A 610 -18.70 -2.03 24.51
C SER A 610 -18.80 -3.30 23.69
N GLY A 611 -18.76 -4.45 24.36
CA GLY A 611 -19.10 -5.73 23.74
C GLY A 611 -20.59 -5.84 23.41
N GLY A 612 -20.96 -6.95 22.78
CA GLY A 612 -22.29 -7.21 22.28
C GLY A 612 -22.46 -6.88 20.80
N THR A 613 -23.70 -6.73 20.34
CA THR A 613 -23.99 -6.54 18.90
C THR A 613 -24.21 -5.08 18.54
N LYS A 614 -23.48 -4.57 17.54
CA LYS A 614 -23.76 -3.28 16.87
C LYS A 614 -24.49 -3.53 15.55
N VAL A 615 -25.61 -2.83 15.35
CA VAL A 615 -26.47 -3.01 14.17
C VAL A 615 -26.23 -1.90 13.14
N TYR A 616 -26.06 -2.31 11.90
CA TYR A 616 -25.90 -1.46 10.72
C TYR A 616 -27.08 -1.67 9.77
N ASN A 617 -27.83 -0.62 9.46
CA ASN A 617 -29.07 -0.66 8.69
C ASN A 617 -29.25 0.63 7.85
N LEU A 618 -30.35 0.80 7.14
CA LEU A 618 -30.63 2.02 6.38
C LEU A 618 -30.70 3.28 7.26
N THR A 619 -31.17 3.16 8.52
CA THR A 619 -31.31 4.31 9.43
C THR A 619 -29.97 4.98 9.73
N ASN A 620 -28.93 4.19 9.93
CA ASN A 620 -27.56 4.69 10.21
C ASN A 620 -26.63 4.61 8.99
N GLN A 621 -27.21 4.44 7.80
CA GLN A 621 -26.45 4.33 6.54
C GLN A 621 -25.41 3.20 6.56
N GLY A 622 -25.66 2.16 7.35
CA GLY A 622 -24.83 0.98 7.43
C GLY A 622 -25.02 0.01 6.27
N VAL A 623 -26.15 0.14 5.55
CA VAL A 623 -26.44 -0.53 4.27
C VAL A 623 -27.15 0.47 3.34
N GLY A 624 -27.17 0.20 2.03
CA GLY A 624 -27.83 1.08 1.06
C GLY A 624 -27.62 0.65 -0.38
N LEU A 625 -28.07 1.48 -1.32
CA LEU A 625 -27.72 1.37 -2.72
C LEU A 625 -26.64 2.42 -3.07
N ALA A 626 -25.64 2.02 -3.83
CA ALA A 626 -24.67 2.94 -4.42
C ALA A 626 -25.34 3.84 -5.48
N PRO A 627 -24.71 4.96 -5.88
CA PRO A 627 -25.14 5.70 -7.06
C PRO A 627 -25.20 4.83 -8.32
N TYR A 628 -26.01 5.24 -9.29
CA TYR A 628 -26.19 4.49 -10.54
C TYR A 628 -25.04 4.72 -11.54
N HIS A 629 -24.13 5.68 -11.30
CA HIS A 629 -22.97 6.00 -12.13
C HIS A 629 -23.31 6.02 -13.63
N ASP A 630 -22.63 5.20 -14.46
CA ASP A 630 -22.86 5.17 -15.91
C ASP A 630 -24.22 4.60 -16.31
N ALA A 631 -24.87 3.81 -15.45
CA ALA A 631 -26.23 3.33 -15.65
C ALA A 631 -27.30 4.39 -15.33
N ASP A 632 -26.91 5.59 -14.85
CA ASP A 632 -27.85 6.62 -14.37
C ASP A 632 -28.93 6.95 -15.41
N SER A 633 -28.57 7.11 -16.69
CA SER A 633 -29.52 7.44 -17.74
C SER A 633 -30.51 6.32 -18.06
N ALA A 634 -30.21 5.07 -17.73
CA ALA A 634 -31.05 3.91 -17.96
C ALA A 634 -32.09 3.70 -16.85
N VAL A 635 -31.85 4.23 -15.64
CA VAL A 635 -32.82 4.12 -14.52
C VAL A 635 -33.84 5.25 -14.59
N PRO A 636 -35.14 4.96 -14.83
CA PRO A 636 -36.14 5.99 -14.99
C PRO A 636 -36.31 6.89 -13.73
N TYR A 637 -36.40 8.20 -13.91
CA TYR A 637 -36.57 9.16 -12.79
C TYR A 637 -37.70 8.79 -11.84
N PRO A 638 -38.93 8.39 -12.31
CA PRO A 638 -40.01 7.97 -11.42
C PRO A 638 -39.62 6.78 -10.53
N LEU A 639 -38.81 5.85 -11.05
CA LEU A 639 -38.33 4.69 -10.28
C LEU A 639 -37.36 5.11 -9.18
N ARG A 640 -36.44 6.01 -9.49
CA ARG A 640 -35.49 6.55 -8.47
C ARG A 640 -36.24 7.25 -7.33
N HIS A 641 -37.20 8.10 -7.69
CA HIS A 641 -38.06 8.78 -6.70
C HIS A 641 -38.82 7.77 -5.83
N TYR A 642 -39.34 6.73 -6.45
CA TYR A 642 -40.09 5.69 -5.76
C TYR A 642 -39.19 4.89 -4.80
N LEU A 643 -37.97 4.51 -5.21
CA LEU A 643 -37.01 3.84 -4.35
C LEU A 643 -36.66 4.69 -3.11
N GLY A 644 -36.50 6.00 -3.26
CA GLY A 644 -36.26 6.90 -2.12
C GLY A 644 -37.51 7.04 -1.18
N LEU A 645 -38.75 6.77 -1.64
CA LEU A 645 -39.91 6.67 -0.77
C LEU A 645 -39.95 5.33 -0.03
N LEU A 646 -39.61 4.23 -0.71
CA LEU A 646 -39.55 2.90 -0.11
C LEU A 646 -38.47 2.84 0.99
N GLU A 647 -37.30 3.43 0.75
CA GLU A 647 -36.26 3.55 1.75
C GLU A 647 -36.77 4.21 3.03
N LYS A 648 -37.50 5.33 2.91
CA LYS A 648 -38.12 6.00 4.06
C LYS A 648 -39.18 5.15 4.75
N ASP A 649 -39.96 4.36 4.00
CA ASP A 649 -40.97 3.46 4.57
C ASP A 649 -40.31 2.26 5.31
N ILE A 650 -39.18 1.75 4.82
CA ILE A 650 -38.40 0.74 5.53
C ILE A 650 -37.80 1.33 6.83
N ILE A 651 -37.17 2.49 6.75
CA ILE A 651 -36.65 3.21 7.92
C ILE A 651 -37.71 3.49 8.97
N ALA A 652 -38.93 3.84 8.53
CA ALA A 652 -40.08 4.08 9.41
C ALA A 652 -40.74 2.80 9.97
N GLY A 653 -40.29 1.62 9.54
CA GLY A 653 -40.87 0.33 9.92
C GLY A 653 -42.22 0.02 9.28
N ASN A 654 -42.62 0.80 8.25
CA ASN A 654 -43.89 0.55 7.51
C ASN A 654 -43.73 -0.66 6.58
N ILE A 655 -42.52 -0.96 6.13
CA ILE A 655 -42.15 -2.12 5.33
C ILE A 655 -41.10 -2.92 6.10
N THR A 656 -41.32 -4.23 6.18
CA THR A 656 -40.35 -5.19 6.71
C THR A 656 -39.84 -6.05 5.55
N PRO A 657 -38.61 -5.89 5.08
CA PRO A 657 -38.11 -6.54 3.87
C PRO A 657 -38.14 -8.07 3.90
N SER A 658 -38.04 -8.67 5.08
CA SER A 658 -38.11 -10.12 5.29
C SER A 658 -39.54 -10.68 5.32
N SER A 659 -40.55 -9.84 5.22
CA SER A 659 -41.99 -10.26 5.25
C SER A 659 -42.55 -10.26 3.85
N PRO A 660 -43.48 -11.19 3.53
CA PRO A 660 -44.20 -11.17 2.24
C PRO A 660 -44.86 -9.84 1.99
N CYS A 661 -44.76 -9.36 0.77
CA CYS A 661 -45.31 -8.07 0.36
C CYS A 661 -46.81 -8.01 0.62
N ARG A 662 -47.26 -7.01 1.41
CA ARG A 662 -48.68 -6.77 1.67
C ARG A 662 -49.31 -5.83 0.63
N TYR A 663 -48.50 -5.11 -0.16
CA TYR A 663 -48.96 -4.15 -1.14
C TYR A 663 -48.26 -4.41 -2.46
N TYR A 664 -49.02 -4.88 -3.47
CA TYR A 664 -48.50 -5.01 -4.82
C TYR A 664 -48.23 -3.60 -5.38
N ILE A 665 -46.99 -3.34 -5.78
CA ILE A 665 -46.65 -2.10 -6.46
C ILE A 665 -47.18 -2.19 -7.87
N PHE A 666 -48.27 -1.48 -8.17
CA PHE A 666 -48.84 -1.41 -9.52
C PHE A 666 -47.89 -0.62 -10.43
N THR A 667 -47.01 -1.32 -11.13
CA THR A 667 -46.06 -0.81 -12.14
C THR A 667 -46.71 -0.06 -13.34
N PRO A 668 -47.99 -0.21 -13.72
CA PRO A 668 -48.56 0.50 -14.88
C PRO A 668 -48.57 2.04 -14.77
N LEU A 669 -48.38 2.63 -13.60
CA LEU A 669 -48.41 4.08 -13.40
C LEU A 669 -47.08 4.78 -13.49
N ILE A 670 -45.97 4.02 -13.42
CA ILE A 670 -44.58 4.58 -13.38
C ILE A 670 -43.96 4.61 -14.78
N LEU A 671 -44.39 3.76 -15.71
CA LEU A 671 -43.80 3.57 -17.04
C LEU A 671 -44.67 4.11 -18.20
N ARG A 672 -45.64 5.00 -17.96
CA ARG A 672 -46.38 5.73 -19.01
C ARG A 672 -46.00 7.17 -19.13
#